data_94927e7ed5a78017cd70804233fe1048
#
_entry.id   94927e7ed5a78017cd70804233fe1048
#
_cell.length_a   1.000
_cell.length_b   1.000
_cell.length_c   1.000
_cell.angle_alpha   90.00
_cell.angle_beta   90.00
_cell.angle_gamma   90.00
#
_symmetry.space_group_name_H-M   'P 1'
#
loop_
_entity.id
_entity.type
_entity.pdbx_description
1 polymer ?
#
loop_
_entity_poly.entity_id
_entity_poly.type
_entity_poly.pdbx_seq_one_letter_code
_entity_poly.pdbx_strand_id
1 'polypeptide(L)'
;MATEPVRALEAVHRVNAPELPLTGIRVVDLSTWIAGAYCTKLLADGGAEIVKVEAPGGDPLRKWSSSSAVIPPGDDGALFNFLNASKQSVVVDPDKADDDARLDELLRSADAVVWSHGPELRDDVARAPDGILGAHPHLVVTSITPFGLDGPWSEKPATEFTLQAWGGGLIGIARGTPDRAPAHVGGQVGAWLAGAFAAIGTLAALRRGHPGGELVDVSMLEAAATCLTYYPVTFRDQLGHPMRKRRYVPTPGVEAASDGLVGLGCGTGQQWLDFCVMVGHPEWMDDPRLYLERSALAPTIAAWAAERTMAEVLDEASAFRIPNAPIVNGANAATFEHFRHRQTFVTNPRDGALNPGPPFRLSSTSLRPPTPAPRLGEQSVLPRQRVQTAERPRRDLPFSGLRVLDMTAYWAGPFVGHVLALLGADVIHLESATRPDGVRLVGGVPQTEELFWEQGPIFAALNTNKRGLTLDFSDPRGADLVRRFVTTCDVVVENYTPRVLDNSGLDYESLREVRPDLVMVRMPGFGLDGPWRDHPAFAFIIEDASGLTWLTGHPDELPLEPYCLGDPNAGLHALIGLQLALAHRDRTGEGCLVEATMVDAALNITAEQVIEHSAYGSFVTRTGNRGPMAAPQNLYQAAGVDEWGRDDVWVAIAVATDEQWFGLRRALGEPAWAMEPQYNAMDGRRKGHDTIDARLQAWCRAREADDIVGRLWDAGVPVARVMLPHRQVDLTQLDFRGFFEEVDHPVTGTSRCSTLPMRFSRSPGPMHVRHAPLLGEHNVELLSELGLDPEEIDALEADGIIGRSLVHER
;
A
#
# COMPACT_ATOMS: atom_id res chain seq x y z
N MET A 1 34.72 -17.57 -67.82
CA MET A 1 34.92 -18.70 -66.89
C MET A 1 34.22 -18.35 -65.61
N ALA A 2 33.35 -19.20 -65.20
CA ALA A 2 32.26 -18.96 -64.31
C ALA A 2 32.68 -18.57 -62.86
N THR A 3 31.99 -17.56 -62.32
CA THR A 3 31.93 -17.20 -60.93
C THR A 3 30.74 -17.87 -60.27
N GLU A 4 30.97 -18.82 -59.37
CA GLU A 4 29.90 -19.36 -58.50
C GLU A 4 29.51 -18.34 -57.44
N PRO A 5 28.20 -18.22 -57.11
CA PRO A 5 27.76 -17.32 -56.06
C PRO A 5 27.89 -18.01 -54.67
N VAL A 6 28.54 -17.29 -53.75
CA VAL A 6 28.58 -17.60 -52.30
C VAL A 6 27.18 -17.51 -51.76
N ARG A 7 26.60 -18.65 -51.35
CA ARG A 7 25.35 -18.68 -50.52
C ARG A 7 25.67 -18.17 -49.13
N ALA A 8 25.14 -17.00 -48.80
CA ALA A 8 25.13 -16.43 -47.46
C ALA A 8 24.34 -17.33 -46.52
N LEU A 9 24.96 -17.70 -45.42
CA LEU A 9 24.39 -18.24 -44.22
C LEU A 9 23.63 -17.11 -43.48
N GLU A 10 22.37 -16.99 -43.72
CA GLU A 10 21.45 -16.28 -42.81
C GLU A 10 20.63 -17.30 -42.02
N ALA A 11 21.24 -17.87 -40.99
CA ALA A 11 20.51 -18.40 -39.85
C ALA A 11 20.68 -17.40 -38.71
N VAL A 12 19.90 -16.30 -38.77
CA VAL A 12 19.70 -15.44 -37.61
C VAL A 12 18.97 -16.28 -36.59
N HIS A 13 19.69 -16.75 -35.58
CA HIS A 13 19.09 -17.19 -34.34
C HIS A 13 18.26 -16.00 -33.84
N ARG A 14 16.93 -16.07 -34.00
CA ARG A 14 16.01 -15.30 -33.19
C ARG A 14 16.25 -15.77 -31.76
N VAL A 15 17.06 -15.03 -31.02
CA VAL A 15 17.04 -15.07 -29.57
C VAL A 15 15.60 -14.70 -29.22
N ASN A 16 14.81 -15.68 -28.81
CA ASN A 16 13.48 -15.41 -28.30
C ASN A 16 13.66 -14.40 -27.15
N ALA A 17 12.99 -13.26 -27.23
CA ALA A 17 12.95 -12.32 -26.12
C ALA A 17 12.52 -13.11 -24.85
N PRO A 18 13.15 -12.89 -23.69
CA PRO A 18 12.83 -13.63 -22.50
C PRO A 18 11.34 -13.50 -22.22
N GLU A 19 10.68 -14.62 -21.95
CA GLU A 19 9.26 -14.62 -21.64
C GLU A 19 9.01 -13.89 -20.31
N LEU A 20 8.09 -12.91 -20.31
CA LEU A 20 7.70 -12.15 -19.12
C LEU A 20 6.91 -13.03 -18.14
N PRO A 21 6.86 -12.71 -16.84
CA PRO A 21 6.19 -13.50 -15.80
C PRO A 21 4.76 -13.92 -16.13
N LEU A 22 3.96 -13.03 -16.70
CA LEU A 22 2.54 -13.27 -17.04
C LEU A 22 2.28 -13.47 -18.54
N THR A 23 3.31 -13.81 -19.32
CA THR A 23 3.13 -14.15 -20.73
C THR A 23 2.07 -15.22 -20.90
N GLY A 24 1.10 -14.99 -21.80
CA GLY A 24 -0.01 -15.89 -22.03
C GLY A 24 -1.27 -15.62 -21.23
N ILE A 25 -1.21 -14.82 -20.17
CA ILE A 25 -2.40 -14.38 -19.41
C ILE A 25 -3.06 -13.20 -20.12
N ARG A 26 -4.40 -13.28 -20.31
CA ARG A 26 -5.23 -12.19 -20.82
C ARG A 26 -6.18 -11.71 -19.73
N VAL A 27 -6.24 -10.39 -19.52
CA VAL A 27 -7.14 -9.74 -18.56
C VAL A 27 -8.02 -8.74 -19.30
N VAL A 28 -9.32 -8.81 -19.08
CA VAL A 28 -10.29 -7.80 -19.53
C VAL A 28 -10.47 -6.77 -18.41
N ASP A 29 -10.20 -5.51 -18.72
CA ASP A 29 -10.30 -4.38 -17.80
C ASP A 29 -11.63 -3.66 -18.02
N LEU A 30 -12.63 -3.93 -17.17
CA LEU A 30 -13.94 -3.29 -17.11
C LEU A 30 -14.00 -2.20 -16.02
N SER A 31 -12.84 -1.72 -15.60
CA SER A 31 -12.74 -0.71 -14.53
C SER A 31 -12.64 0.70 -15.08
N THR A 32 -12.89 1.67 -14.21
CA THR A 32 -12.64 3.09 -14.44
C THR A 32 -11.82 3.68 -13.30
N TRP A 33 -11.23 4.86 -13.53
CA TRP A 33 -10.45 5.59 -12.54
C TRP A 33 -9.17 4.85 -12.10
N ILE A 34 -8.55 5.34 -11.00
CA ILE A 34 -7.19 4.97 -10.58
C ILE A 34 -7.10 3.50 -10.14
N ALA A 35 -7.98 3.02 -9.28
CA ALA A 35 -7.81 1.72 -8.62
C ALA A 35 -7.73 0.55 -9.61
N GLY A 36 -8.70 0.44 -10.50
CA GLY A 36 -8.70 -0.63 -11.51
C GLY A 36 -7.62 -0.44 -12.56
N ALA A 37 -7.37 0.82 -12.98
CA ALA A 37 -6.32 1.11 -13.95
C ALA A 37 -4.94 0.79 -13.39
N TYR A 38 -4.68 1.03 -12.08
CA TYR A 38 -3.42 0.67 -11.42
C TYR A 38 -3.28 -0.85 -11.25
N CYS A 39 -4.33 -1.54 -10.83
CA CYS A 39 -4.34 -3.01 -10.79
C CYS A 39 -3.89 -3.60 -12.12
N THR A 40 -4.55 -3.21 -13.21
CA THR A 40 -4.28 -3.75 -14.55
C THR A 40 -2.95 -3.25 -15.14
N LYS A 41 -2.45 -2.06 -14.72
CA LYS A 41 -1.08 -1.61 -15.03
C LYS A 41 -0.02 -2.56 -14.45
N LEU A 42 -0.12 -2.92 -13.17
CA LEU A 42 0.82 -3.83 -12.52
C LEU A 42 0.84 -5.21 -13.20
N LEU A 43 -0.33 -5.70 -13.63
CA LEU A 43 -0.43 -6.94 -14.42
C LEU A 43 0.17 -6.78 -15.83
N ALA A 44 -0.04 -5.63 -16.49
CA ALA A 44 0.55 -5.31 -17.79
C ALA A 44 2.08 -5.27 -17.74
N ASP A 45 2.63 -4.62 -16.71
CA ASP A 45 4.08 -4.53 -16.46
C ASP A 45 4.67 -5.94 -16.25
N GLY A 46 3.94 -6.84 -15.58
CA GLY A 46 4.29 -8.25 -15.43
C GLY A 46 4.16 -9.10 -16.70
N GLY A 47 3.65 -8.55 -17.79
CA GLY A 47 3.56 -9.24 -19.09
C GLY A 47 2.18 -9.72 -19.52
N ALA A 48 1.12 -9.49 -18.72
CA ALA A 48 -0.24 -9.83 -19.12
C ALA A 48 -0.72 -9.00 -20.33
N GLU A 49 -1.55 -9.57 -21.17
CA GLU A 49 -2.27 -8.86 -22.22
C GLU A 49 -3.53 -8.23 -21.60
N ILE A 50 -3.58 -6.90 -21.55
CA ILE A 50 -4.71 -6.17 -20.97
C ILE A 50 -5.56 -5.58 -22.07
N VAL A 51 -6.84 -5.92 -22.07
CA VAL A 51 -7.85 -5.33 -22.96
C VAL A 51 -8.78 -4.46 -22.13
N LYS A 52 -8.56 -3.14 -22.20
CA LYS A 52 -9.43 -2.17 -21.54
C LYS A 52 -10.67 -1.96 -22.39
N VAL A 53 -11.82 -2.25 -21.82
CA VAL A 53 -13.12 -2.00 -22.42
C VAL A 53 -13.63 -0.66 -21.92
N GLU A 54 -13.99 0.21 -22.84
CA GLU A 54 -14.45 1.57 -22.55
C GLU A 54 -15.82 1.82 -23.21
N ALA A 55 -16.65 2.61 -22.53
CA ALA A 55 -17.85 3.17 -23.17
C ALA A 55 -17.48 4.16 -24.28
N PRO A 56 -18.42 4.57 -25.15
CA PRO A 56 -18.16 5.57 -26.20
C PRO A 56 -17.57 6.89 -25.69
N GLY A 57 -17.82 7.26 -24.43
CA GLY A 57 -17.25 8.45 -23.78
C GLY A 57 -15.81 8.31 -23.33
N GLY A 58 -15.29 7.08 -23.26
CA GLY A 58 -13.98 6.74 -22.72
C GLY A 58 -13.91 6.75 -21.18
N ASP A 59 -12.77 6.32 -20.64
CA ASP A 59 -12.47 6.42 -19.21
C ASP A 59 -12.39 7.90 -18.79
N PRO A 60 -12.98 8.29 -17.66
CA PRO A 60 -12.89 9.66 -17.15
C PRO A 60 -11.48 10.21 -17.02
N LEU A 61 -10.48 9.37 -16.73
CA LEU A 61 -9.06 9.77 -16.64
C LEU A 61 -8.51 10.35 -17.95
N ARG A 62 -9.13 10.05 -19.12
CA ARG A 62 -8.72 10.65 -20.40
C ARG A 62 -8.85 12.17 -20.41
N LYS A 63 -9.79 12.71 -19.63
CA LYS A 63 -10.09 14.15 -19.57
C LYS A 63 -9.80 14.76 -18.20
N TRP A 64 -9.04 14.05 -17.37
CA TRP A 64 -8.79 14.46 -16.00
C TRP A 64 -7.30 14.76 -15.74
N SER A 65 -7.07 15.78 -14.94
CA SER A 65 -5.77 16.19 -14.40
C SER A 65 -5.98 16.58 -12.93
N SER A 66 -5.11 16.12 -12.01
CA SER A 66 -5.20 16.44 -10.59
C SER A 66 -4.95 17.91 -10.29
N SER A 67 -4.20 18.59 -11.13
CA SER A 67 -3.95 20.04 -11.04
C SER A 67 -5.03 20.89 -11.74
N SER A 68 -6.03 20.26 -12.37
CA SER A 68 -6.99 20.92 -13.26
C SER A 68 -6.32 21.61 -14.46
N ALA A 69 -5.18 21.11 -14.90
CA ALA A 69 -4.52 21.59 -16.12
C ALA A 69 -5.38 21.30 -17.35
N VAL A 70 -5.27 22.17 -18.34
CA VAL A 70 -5.98 22.03 -19.61
C VAL A 70 -5.29 20.97 -20.45
N ILE A 71 -5.99 19.86 -20.71
CA ILE A 71 -5.54 18.82 -21.62
C ILE A 71 -5.80 19.28 -23.06
N PRO A 72 -4.79 19.27 -23.96
CA PRO A 72 -5.00 19.72 -25.35
C PRO A 72 -6.07 18.89 -26.07
N PRO A 73 -6.84 19.52 -26.98
CA PRO A 73 -7.84 18.77 -27.77
C PRO A 73 -7.21 17.63 -28.57
N GLY A 74 -7.72 16.43 -28.42
CA GLY A 74 -7.22 15.21 -29.10
C GLY A 74 -6.15 14.44 -28.32
N ASP A 75 -5.68 14.98 -27.19
CA ASP A 75 -4.81 14.27 -26.26
C ASP A 75 -5.62 13.67 -25.10
N ASP A 76 -5.01 12.68 -24.45
CA ASP A 76 -5.48 12.08 -23.20
C ASP A 76 -4.72 12.65 -22.01
N GLY A 77 -5.31 12.58 -20.81
CA GLY A 77 -4.67 13.02 -19.58
C GLY A 77 -3.36 12.26 -19.31
N ALA A 78 -2.34 12.96 -18.78
CA ALA A 78 -1.03 12.35 -18.56
C ALA A 78 -1.08 11.19 -17.54
N LEU A 79 -1.95 11.27 -16.53
CA LEU A 79 -2.18 10.16 -15.60
C LEU A 79 -2.82 8.95 -16.31
N PHE A 80 -3.77 9.17 -17.24
CA PHE A 80 -4.31 8.11 -18.08
C PHE A 80 -3.20 7.42 -18.87
N ASN A 81 -2.29 8.21 -19.48
CA ASN A 81 -1.18 7.69 -20.28
C ASN A 81 -0.21 6.84 -19.44
N PHE A 82 0.03 7.21 -18.19
CA PHE A 82 0.82 6.41 -17.25
C PHE A 82 0.13 5.10 -16.87
N LEU A 83 -1.11 5.17 -16.40
CA LEU A 83 -1.85 4.02 -15.87
C LEU A 83 -2.26 3.01 -16.95
N ASN A 84 -2.39 3.46 -18.20
CA ASN A 84 -2.85 2.61 -19.30
C ASN A 84 -1.76 2.33 -20.35
N ALA A 85 -0.50 2.62 -20.04
CA ALA A 85 0.62 2.20 -20.87
C ALA A 85 0.60 0.68 -21.09
N SER A 86 0.94 0.24 -22.29
CA SER A 86 0.99 -1.19 -22.70
C SER A 86 -0.36 -1.94 -22.68
N LYS A 87 -1.49 -1.25 -22.57
CA LYS A 87 -2.83 -1.83 -22.70
C LYS A 87 -3.36 -1.69 -24.14
N GLN A 88 -4.45 -2.39 -24.42
CA GLN A 88 -5.28 -2.24 -25.63
C GLN A 88 -6.60 -1.60 -25.23
N SER A 89 -7.22 -0.80 -26.10
CA SER A 89 -8.54 -0.18 -25.87
C SER A 89 -9.55 -0.63 -26.92
N VAL A 90 -10.71 -1.07 -26.42
CA VAL A 90 -11.87 -1.47 -27.22
C VAL A 90 -13.08 -0.72 -26.70
N VAL A 91 -13.83 -0.10 -27.63
CA VAL A 91 -15.11 0.53 -27.27
C VAL A 91 -16.23 -0.49 -27.35
N VAL A 92 -17.05 -0.55 -26.33
CA VAL A 92 -18.29 -1.33 -26.24
C VAL A 92 -19.41 -0.36 -25.91
N ASP A 93 -20.38 -0.27 -26.81
CA ASP A 93 -21.58 0.54 -26.64
C ASP A 93 -22.70 -0.36 -26.08
N PRO A 94 -23.15 -0.16 -24.82
CA PRO A 94 -24.15 -1.02 -24.21
C PRO A 94 -25.50 -1.04 -24.95
N ASP A 95 -25.77 -0.04 -25.79
CA ASP A 95 -27.01 0.05 -26.58
C ASP A 95 -26.94 -0.75 -27.89
N LYS A 96 -25.80 -1.41 -28.18
CA LYS A 96 -25.59 -2.18 -29.42
C LYS A 96 -25.43 -3.67 -29.14
N ALA A 97 -26.36 -4.48 -29.63
CA ALA A 97 -26.33 -5.94 -29.46
C ALA A 97 -25.05 -6.60 -30.04
N ASP A 98 -24.48 -6.07 -31.11
CA ASP A 98 -23.25 -6.58 -31.70
C ASP A 98 -22.05 -6.36 -30.75
N ASP A 99 -22.06 -5.27 -29.99
CA ASP A 99 -21.00 -4.96 -29.02
C ASP A 99 -21.11 -5.85 -27.77
N ASP A 100 -22.32 -6.26 -27.37
CA ASP A 100 -22.53 -7.27 -26.32
C ASP A 100 -21.94 -8.63 -26.69
N ALA A 101 -22.21 -9.09 -27.91
CA ALA A 101 -21.63 -10.34 -28.42
C ALA A 101 -20.09 -10.28 -28.45
N ARG A 102 -19.53 -9.12 -28.79
CA ARG A 102 -18.10 -8.88 -28.83
C ARG A 102 -17.49 -8.92 -27.40
N LEU A 103 -18.16 -8.30 -26.42
CA LEU A 103 -17.73 -8.36 -25.02
C LEU A 103 -17.77 -9.81 -24.52
N ASP A 104 -18.84 -10.56 -24.77
CA ASP A 104 -18.96 -11.96 -24.39
C ASP A 104 -17.84 -12.83 -24.99
N GLU A 105 -17.46 -12.57 -26.22
CA GLU A 105 -16.35 -13.27 -26.87
C GLU A 105 -14.98 -12.91 -26.26
N LEU A 106 -14.76 -11.65 -25.88
CA LEU A 106 -13.57 -11.23 -25.14
C LEU A 106 -13.49 -11.93 -23.79
N LEU A 107 -14.57 -11.94 -23.02
CA LEU A 107 -14.66 -12.61 -21.70
C LEU A 107 -14.40 -14.11 -21.81
N ARG A 108 -14.94 -14.76 -22.83
CA ARG A 108 -14.71 -16.18 -23.09
C ARG A 108 -13.23 -16.50 -23.36
N SER A 109 -12.49 -15.55 -23.93
CA SER A 109 -11.07 -15.70 -24.28
C SER A 109 -10.11 -15.27 -23.17
N ALA A 110 -10.59 -14.68 -22.09
CA ALA A 110 -9.79 -14.15 -20.98
C ALA A 110 -9.52 -15.19 -19.88
N ASP A 111 -8.53 -14.89 -19.05
CA ASP A 111 -8.21 -15.63 -17.82
C ASP A 111 -8.74 -14.89 -16.60
N ALA A 112 -8.78 -13.55 -16.65
CA ALA A 112 -9.29 -12.73 -15.56
C ALA A 112 -10.04 -11.49 -16.08
N VAL A 113 -10.85 -10.93 -15.18
CA VAL A 113 -11.55 -9.65 -15.35
C VAL A 113 -11.27 -8.78 -14.14
N VAL A 114 -10.96 -7.51 -14.36
CA VAL A 114 -10.94 -6.49 -13.30
C VAL A 114 -12.13 -5.57 -13.53
N TRP A 115 -12.97 -5.46 -12.52
CA TRP A 115 -14.23 -4.71 -12.58
C TRP A 115 -14.29 -3.67 -11.46
N SER A 116 -14.76 -2.48 -11.76
CA SER A 116 -15.09 -1.48 -10.75
C SER A 116 -16.42 -0.81 -11.05
N HIS A 117 -17.02 -0.16 -10.05
CA HIS A 117 -18.20 0.67 -10.28
C HIS A 117 -17.92 1.74 -11.35
N GLY A 118 -18.68 1.67 -12.45
CA GLY A 118 -18.72 2.74 -13.44
C GLY A 118 -20.18 3.00 -13.83
N PRO A 119 -20.58 4.24 -14.03
CA PRO A 119 -21.99 4.57 -14.24
C PRO A 119 -22.61 3.92 -15.49
N GLU A 120 -21.81 3.54 -16.47
CA GLU A 120 -22.28 3.14 -17.80
C GLU A 120 -22.33 1.62 -18.03
N LEU A 121 -21.69 0.81 -17.17
CA LEU A 121 -21.74 -0.66 -17.23
C LEU A 121 -22.55 -1.27 -16.08
N ARG A 122 -23.08 -0.45 -15.19
CA ARG A 122 -23.61 -0.83 -13.89
C ARG A 122 -25.05 -1.36 -13.90
N ASP A 123 -25.89 -0.91 -14.81
CA ASP A 123 -27.33 -1.20 -14.80
C ASP A 123 -27.69 -2.57 -15.39
N ASP A 124 -26.70 -3.30 -15.94
CA ASP A 124 -26.91 -4.64 -16.46
C ASP A 124 -26.42 -5.70 -15.48
N VAL A 125 -27.34 -6.43 -14.86
CA VAL A 125 -27.03 -7.53 -13.92
C VAL A 125 -26.12 -8.60 -14.56
N ALA A 126 -26.19 -8.81 -15.87
CA ALA A 126 -25.34 -9.75 -16.59
C ALA A 126 -23.87 -9.31 -16.64
N ARG A 127 -23.60 -8.00 -16.48
CA ARG A 127 -22.25 -7.41 -16.46
C ARG A 127 -21.73 -7.15 -15.04
N ALA A 128 -22.53 -7.42 -14.01
CA ALA A 128 -22.07 -7.46 -12.63
C ALA A 128 -21.11 -8.66 -12.41
N PRO A 129 -20.20 -8.59 -11.42
CA PRO A 129 -19.21 -9.65 -11.18
C PRO A 129 -19.80 -11.07 -11.10
N ASP A 130 -20.92 -11.26 -10.40
CA ASP A 130 -21.59 -12.55 -10.29
C ASP A 130 -22.21 -13.04 -11.60
N GLY A 131 -22.77 -12.11 -12.40
CA GLY A 131 -23.30 -12.39 -13.73
C GLY A 131 -22.19 -12.82 -14.68
N ILE A 132 -21.06 -12.11 -14.68
CA ILE A 132 -19.87 -12.46 -15.46
C ILE A 132 -19.35 -13.85 -15.08
N LEU A 133 -19.16 -14.12 -13.79
CA LEU A 133 -18.68 -15.41 -13.30
C LEU A 133 -19.69 -16.52 -13.60
N GLY A 134 -20.99 -16.26 -13.50
CA GLY A 134 -22.05 -17.20 -13.86
C GLY A 134 -22.04 -17.59 -15.34
N ALA A 135 -21.83 -16.62 -16.25
CA ALA A 135 -21.74 -16.83 -17.69
C ALA A 135 -20.38 -17.45 -18.11
N HIS A 136 -19.31 -17.10 -17.43
CA HIS A 136 -17.93 -17.53 -17.71
C HIS A 136 -17.25 -18.13 -16.47
N PRO A 137 -17.64 -19.34 -16.04
CA PRO A 137 -17.19 -19.91 -14.76
C PRO A 137 -15.69 -20.15 -14.64
N HIS A 138 -14.92 -20.03 -15.70
CA HIS A 138 -13.47 -20.19 -15.69
C HIS A 138 -12.70 -18.93 -15.31
N LEU A 139 -13.36 -17.77 -15.24
CA LEU A 139 -12.71 -16.51 -15.01
C LEU A 139 -12.34 -16.30 -13.53
N VAL A 140 -11.22 -15.65 -13.29
CA VAL A 140 -10.99 -14.89 -12.07
C VAL A 140 -11.63 -13.51 -12.27
N VAL A 141 -12.63 -13.17 -11.46
CA VAL A 141 -13.29 -11.87 -11.49
C VAL A 141 -12.89 -11.09 -10.25
N THR A 142 -12.17 -10.00 -10.43
CA THR A 142 -11.77 -9.12 -9.33
C THR A 142 -12.63 -7.86 -9.35
N SER A 143 -13.42 -7.66 -8.31
CA SER A 143 -14.22 -6.43 -8.14
C SER A 143 -13.53 -5.46 -7.21
N ILE A 144 -13.63 -4.16 -7.50
CA ILE A 144 -13.12 -3.07 -6.65
C ILE A 144 -14.27 -2.12 -6.40
N THR A 145 -14.75 -2.06 -5.15
CA THR A 145 -15.88 -1.22 -4.76
C THR A 145 -15.59 -0.45 -3.48
N PRO A 146 -16.30 0.66 -3.22
CA PRO A 146 -16.08 1.43 -2.00
C PRO A 146 -16.19 0.61 -0.70
N PHE A 147 -17.21 -0.26 -0.61
CA PHE A 147 -17.57 -0.97 0.61
C PHE A 147 -17.63 -2.49 0.48
N GLY A 148 -17.24 -3.06 -0.68
CA GLY A 148 -17.50 -4.45 -1.04
C GLY A 148 -18.82 -4.59 -1.81
N LEU A 149 -19.02 -5.78 -2.43
CA LEU A 149 -20.20 -6.07 -3.26
C LEU A 149 -21.48 -6.24 -2.43
N ASP A 150 -21.37 -6.60 -1.17
CA ASP A 150 -22.47 -6.91 -0.28
C ASP A 150 -22.42 -6.11 1.05
N GLY A 151 -23.52 -6.16 1.79
CA GLY A 151 -23.65 -5.53 3.08
C GLY A 151 -24.49 -4.23 3.09
N PRO A 152 -24.77 -3.67 4.27
CA PRO A 152 -25.69 -2.52 4.43
C PRO A 152 -25.22 -1.24 3.74
N TRP A 153 -23.92 -1.15 3.38
CA TRP A 153 -23.35 0.05 2.76
C TRP A 153 -22.93 -0.16 1.29
N SER A 154 -23.10 -1.34 0.72
CA SER A 154 -22.63 -1.66 -0.63
C SER A 154 -23.10 -0.64 -1.71
N GLU A 155 -24.32 -0.08 -1.55
CA GLU A 155 -24.93 0.88 -2.46
C GLU A 155 -24.78 2.35 -2.00
N LYS A 156 -24.10 2.61 -0.88
CA LYS A 156 -23.94 3.98 -0.37
C LYS A 156 -22.90 4.75 -1.19
N PRO A 157 -23.16 6.04 -1.49
CA PRO A 157 -22.19 6.85 -2.20
C PRO A 157 -20.95 7.12 -1.36
N ALA A 158 -19.77 7.01 -1.97
CA ALA A 158 -18.50 7.30 -1.32
C ALA A 158 -17.53 7.97 -2.29
N THR A 159 -16.53 8.62 -1.72
CA THR A 159 -15.29 9.04 -2.39
C THR A 159 -14.11 8.50 -1.59
N GLU A 160 -12.93 8.49 -2.18
CA GLU A 160 -11.71 8.09 -1.48
C GLU A 160 -11.53 8.88 -0.16
N PHE A 161 -11.79 10.19 -0.18
CA PHE A 161 -11.75 11.06 1.00
C PHE A 161 -12.72 10.59 2.12
N THR A 162 -13.97 10.25 1.77
CA THR A 162 -14.93 9.76 2.78
C THR A 162 -14.57 8.36 3.28
N LEU A 163 -13.88 7.53 2.47
CA LEU A 163 -13.39 6.22 2.90
C LEU A 163 -12.22 6.35 3.88
N GLN A 164 -11.30 7.30 3.70
CA GLN A 164 -10.28 7.60 4.72
C GLN A 164 -10.92 8.02 6.05
N ALA A 165 -12.02 8.78 6.01
CA ALA A 165 -12.73 9.20 7.21
C ALA A 165 -13.40 8.01 7.92
N TRP A 166 -14.14 7.16 7.22
CA TRP A 166 -14.74 5.93 7.74
C TRP A 166 -13.70 4.93 8.26
N GLY A 167 -12.60 4.75 7.53
CA GLY A 167 -11.50 3.85 7.90
C GLY A 167 -10.67 4.32 9.10
N GLY A 168 -10.98 5.49 9.68
CA GLY A 168 -10.23 6.04 10.81
C GLY A 168 -8.87 6.62 10.45
N GLY A 169 -8.46 6.62 9.17
CA GLY A 169 -7.15 7.07 8.72
C GLY A 169 -6.86 8.54 9.00
N LEU A 170 -7.88 9.40 8.99
CA LEU A 170 -7.73 10.84 9.32
C LEU A 170 -7.26 11.09 10.76
N ILE A 171 -7.76 10.31 11.71
CA ILE A 171 -7.37 10.43 13.13
C ILE A 171 -6.33 9.37 13.49
N GLY A 172 -6.36 8.23 12.83
CA GLY A 172 -5.50 7.07 13.14
C GLY A 172 -4.02 7.37 13.00
N ILE A 173 -3.66 8.17 12.01
CA ILE A 173 -2.28 8.64 11.85
C ILE A 173 -1.82 9.53 13.01
N ALA A 174 -2.76 10.05 13.83
CA ALA A 174 -2.51 10.86 15.02
C ALA A 174 -1.60 12.09 14.75
N ARG A 175 -1.56 12.58 13.51
CA ARG A 175 -0.70 13.69 13.06
C ARG A 175 -1.51 14.97 12.89
N GLY A 176 -0.86 16.10 13.15
CA GLY A 176 -1.40 17.44 12.96
C GLY A 176 -1.61 18.23 14.25
N THR A 177 -1.87 19.50 14.08
CA THR A 177 -2.12 20.45 15.17
C THR A 177 -3.40 20.06 15.91
N PRO A 178 -3.37 19.89 17.26
CA PRO A 178 -4.51 19.35 18.03
C PRO A 178 -5.82 20.12 17.89
N ASP A 179 -5.75 21.43 17.73
CA ASP A 179 -6.92 22.32 17.75
C ASP A 179 -7.43 22.69 16.32
N ARG A 180 -6.90 22.00 15.30
CA ARG A 180 -7.37 22.12 13.90
C ARG A 180 -8.13 20.86 13.47
N ALA A 181 -8.87 20.96 12.33
CA ALA A 181 -9.40 19.78 11.67
C ALA A 181 -8.26 18.80 11.34
N PRO A 182 -8.45 17.49 11.48
CA PRO A 182 -7.47 16.54 10.97
C PRO A 182 -7.30 16.74 9.47
N ALA A 183 -6.13 16.36 8.93
CA ALA A 183 -5.87 16.38 7.50
C ALA A 183 -5.90 14.96 6.93
N HIS A 184 -6.48 14.80 5.73
CA HIS A 184 -6.42 13.54 5.02
C HIS A 184 -5.04 13.34 4.41
N VAL A 185 -4.67 12.10 4.15
CA VAL A 185 -3.48 11.76 3.37
C VAL A 185 -3.74 12.13 1.91
N GLY A 186 -2.88 12.98 1.35
CA GLY A 186 -3.05 13.48 -0.02
C GLY A 186 -2.76 12.43 -1.10
N GLY A 187 -3.00 12.76 -2.38
CA GLY A 187 -2.64 11.93 -3.53
C GLY A 187 -3.58 10.77 -3.80
N GLN A 188 -4.79 10.76 -3.24
CA GLN A 188 -5.81 9.71 -3.45
C GLN A 188 -5.31 8.29 -3.14
N VAL A 189 -4.46 8.18 -2.13
CA VAL A 189 -3.72 6.95 -1.77
C VAL A 189 -4.61 5.73 -1.60
N GLY A 190 -5.85 5.89 -1.08
CA GLY A 190 -6.79 4.77 -0.90
C GLY A 190 -7.16 4.08 -2.23
N ALA A 191 -7.22 4.83 -3.34
CA ALA A 191 -7.48 4.24 -4.65
C ALA A 191 -6.28 3.44 -5.17
N TRP A 192 -5.06 3.95 -4.98
CA TRP A 192 -3.82 3.24 -5.37
C TRP A 192 -3.64 1.96 -4.55
N LEU A 193 -3.85 2.01 -3.24
CA LEU A 193 -3.76 0.85 -2.34
C LEU A 193 -4.79 -0.23 -2.69
N ALA A 194 -6.04 0.16 -2.96
CA ALA A 194 -7.07 -0.78 -3.39
C ALA A 194 -6.71 -1.46 -4.73
N GLY A 195 -6.11 -0.71 -5.67
CA GLY A 195 -5.59 -1.25 -6.92
C GLY A 195 -4.46 -2.26 -6.72
N ALA A 196 -3.54 -2.01 -5.77
CA ALA A 196 -2.48 -2.95 -5.42
C ALA A 196 -3.03 -4.22 -4.77
N PHE A 197 -3.99 -4.12 -3.83
CA PHE A 197 -4.68 -5.29 -3.27
C PHE A 197 -5.43 -6.10 -4.34
N ALA A 198 -6.09 -5.42 -5.28
CA ALA A 198 -6.77 -6.08 -6.38
C ALA A 198 -5.79 -6.85 -7.29
N ALA A 199 -4.60 -6.31 -7.55
CA ALA A 199 -3.55 -7.00 -8.28
C ALA A 199 -3.06 -8.24 -7.51
N ILE A 200 -2.81 -8.12 -6.21
CA ILE A 200 -2.44 -9.25 -5.34
C ILE A 200 -3.51 -10.34 -5.36
N GLY A 201 -4.78 -9.95 -5.16
CA GLY A 201 -5.90 -10.88 -5.16
C GLY A 201 -6.10 -11.59 -6.50
N THR A 202 -5.99 -10.86 -7.62
CA THR A 202 -6.07 -11.42 -8.97
C THR A 202 -4.96 -12.44 -9.21
N LEU A 203 -3.70 -12.10 -8.88
CA LEU A 203 -2.55 -13.00 -9.03
C LEU A 203 -2.68 -14.23 -8.13
N ALA A 204 -3.13 -14.05 -6.88
CA ALA A 204 -3.35 -15.13 -5.92
C ALA A 204 -4.43 -16.12 -6.41
N ALA A 205 -5.55 -15.63 -6.93
CA ALA A 205 -6.61 -16.46 -7.50
C ALA A 205 -6.15 -17.20 -8.78
N LEU A 206 -5.42 -16.51 -9.66
CA LEU A 206 -4.80 -17.14 -10.83
C LEU A 206 -3.80 -18.23 -10.43
N ARG A 207 -2.99 -18.00 -9.38
CA ARG A 207 -2.05 -18.99 -8.84
C ARG A 207 -2.77 -20.19 -8.22
N ARG A 208 -3.88 -19.98 -7.52
CA ARG A 208 -4.71 -21.03 -6.94
C ARG A 208 -5.18 -22.02 -8.01
N GLY A 209 -5.47 -21.54 -9.22
CA GLY A 209 -5.73 -22.36 -10.39
C GLY A 209 -7.03 -23.15 -10.31
N HIS A 210 -8.08 -22.62 -9.67
CA HIS A 210 -9.35 -23.31 -9.56
C HIS A 210 -10.08 -23.36 -10.93
N PRO A 211 -10.46 -24.55 -11.45
CA PRO A 211 -11.05 -24.70 -12.80
C PRO A 211 -12.42 -24.01 -12.96
N GLY A 212 -13.14 -23.78 -11.87
CA GLY A 212 -14.42 -23.07 -11.84
C GLY A 212 -14.28 -21.56 -11.57
N GLY A 213 -13.11 -20.99 -11.80
CA GLY A 213 -12.84 -19.56 -11.57
C GLY A 213 -13.00 -19.14 -10.13
N GLU A 214 -12.96 -17.83 -9.88
CA GLU A 214 -13.07 -17.27 -8.52
C GLU A 214 -13.49 -15.80 -8.56
N LEU A 215 -14.35 -15.37 -7.64
CA LEU A 215 -14.62 -13.97 -7.38
C LEU A 215 -13.68 -13.50 -6.26
N VAL A 216 -12.98 -12.39 -6.51
CA VAL A 216 -12.16 -11.65 -5.54
C VAL A 216 -12.83 -10.30 -5.31
N ASP A 217 -13.42 -10.12 -4.13
CA ASP A 217 -14.15 -8.89 -3.77
C ASP A 217 -13.29 -7.99 -2.90
N VAL A 218 -12.80 -6.88 -3.47
CA VAL A 218 -11.93 -5.89 -2.83
C VAL A 218 -12.75 -4.69 -2.37
N SER A 219 -12.71 -4.42 -1.06
CA SER A 219 -13.32 -3.23 -0.44
C SER A 219 -12.27 -2.15 -0.25
N MET A 220 -12.50 -0.96 -0.83
CA MET A 220 -11.61 0.20 -0.64
C MET A 220 -11.58 0.69 0.81
N LEU A 221 -12.71 0.58 1.53
CA LEU A 221 -12.76 0.90 2.97
C LEU A 221 -11.82 -0.01 3.77
N GLU A 222 -11.88 -1.32 3.54
CA GLU A 222 -11.03 -2.29 4.22
C GLU A 222 -9.56 -2.10 3.83
N ALA A 223 -9.26 -1.77 2.56
CA ALA A 223 -7.92 -1.47 2.09
C ALA A 223 -7.32 -0.25 2.81
N ALA A 224 -8.11 0.81 2.95
CA ALA A 224 -7.70 1.99 3.71
C ALA A 224 -7.50 1.66 5.21
N ALA A 225 -8.41 0.89 5.82
CA ALA A 225 -8.29 0.45 7.21
C ALA A 225 -7.03 -0.42 7.43
N THR A 226 -6.75 -1.36 6.53
CA THR A 226 -5.56 -2.21 6.62
C THR A 226 -4.26 -1.41 6.52
N CYS A 227 -4.18 -0.41 5.63
CA CYS A 227 -2.93 0.33 5.42
C CYS A 227 -2.73 1.50 6.38
N LEU A 228 -3.80 2.12 6.87
CA LEU A 228 -3.71 3.30 7.73
C LEU A 228 -3.92 2.98 9.22
N THR A 229 -4.61 1.89 9.54
CA THR A 229 -5.11 1.68 10.89
C THR A 229 -5.28 0.19 11.27
N TYR A 230 -4.38 -0.72 10.85
CA TYR A 230 -4.58 -2.16 11.06
C TYR A 230 -4.59 -2.60 12.54
N TYR A 231 -3.81 -1.97 13.43
CA TYR A 231 -3.60 -2.44 14.81
C TYR A 231 -4.44 -1.74 15.92
N PRO A 232 -5.08 -0.58 15.72
CA PRO A 232 -5.74 0.13 16.82
C PRO A 232 -6.86 -0.64 17.52
N VAL A 233 -7.55 -1.54 16.83
CA VAL A 233 -8.58 -2.41 17.44
C VAL A 233 -7.92 -3.44 18.35
N THR A 234 -6.92 -4.17 17.85
CA THR A 234 -6.13 -5.12 18.63
C THR A 234 -5.51 -4.45 19.86
N PHE A 235 -4.95 -3.26 19.66
CA PHE A 235 -4.35 -2.46 20.75
C PHE A 235 -5.36 -2.16 21.86
N ARG A 236 -6.56 -1.71 21.48
CA ARG A 236 -7.61 -1.42 22.46
C ARG A 236 -8.11 -2.66 23.17
N ASP A 237 -8.27 -3.76 22.45
CA ASP A 237 -8.75 -5.02 23.01
C ASP A 237 -7.76 -5.56 24.05
N GLN A 238 -6.46 -5.49 23.79
CA GLN A 238 -5.42 -5.97 24.69
C GLN A 238 -5.16 -5.04 25.89
N LEU A 239 -5.13 -3.73 25.67
CA LEU A 239 -4.70 -2.76 26.70
C LEU A 239 -5.86 -1.98 27.33
N GLY A 240 -7.09 -2.11 26.84
CA GLY A 240 -8.28 -1.42 27.36
C GLY A 240 -8.36 0.08 27.06
N HIS A 241 -7.40 0.64 26.30
CA HIS A 241 -7.37 2.04 25.91
C HIS A 241 -6.76 2.23 24.51
N PRO A 242 -7.06 3.32 23.80
CA PRO A 242 -6.43 3.60 22.51
C PRO A 242 -4.98 4.02 22.69
N MET A 243 -4.16 3.75 21.67
CA MET A 243 -2.73 4.11 21.67
C MET A 243 -2.52 5.61 21.82
N ARG A 244 -3.36 6.43 21.17
CA ARG A 244 -3.29 7.89 21.24
C ARG A 244 -4.68 8.49 21.40
N LYS A 245 -4.74 9.54 22.23
CA LYS A 245 -5.97 10.29 22.51
C LYS A 245 -6.01 11.65 21.82
N ARG A 246 -4.87 12.15 21.31
CA ARG A 246 -4.74 13.46 20.66
C ARG A 246 -3.81 13.39 19.46
N ARG A 247 -4.06 14.26 18.49
CA ARG A 247 -3.11 14.53 17.41
C ARG A 247 -1.90 15.30 17.95
N TYR A 248 -0.76 15.18 17.26
CA TYR A 248 0.47 15.90 17.60
C TYR A 248 1.30 16.14 16.34
N VAL A 249 2.17 17.15 16.38
CA VAL A 249 3.19 17.35 15.36
C VAL A 249 4.44 16.58 15.78
N PRO A 250 5.00 15.70 14.93
CA PRO A 250 6.23 14.95 15.23
C PRO A 250 7.39 15.89 15.59
N THR A 251 8.25 15.43 16.51
CA THR A 251 9.47 16.15 16.90
C THR A 251 10.55 15.13 17.26
N PRO A 252 11.70 15.04 16.53
CA PRO A 252 11.90 15.70 15.24
C PRO A 252 10.90 15.20 14.18
N GLY A 253 10.70 15.93 13.12
CA GLY A 253 9.82 15.65 12.01
C GLY A 253 10.24 16.46 10.80
N VAL A 254 9.29 17.12 10.12
CA VAL A 254 9.61 18.01 9.01
C VAL A 254 10.15 19.34 9.56
N GLU A 255 11.38 19.68 9.16
CA GLU A 255 12.07 20.89 9.58
C GLU A 255 12.41 21.76 8.35
N ALA A 256 12.40 23.09 8.57
CA ALA A 256 12.79 24.06 7.54
C ALA A 256 14.27 24.38 7.67
N ALA A 257 15.07 23.91 6.71
CA ALA A 257 16.44 24.37 6.49
C ALA A 257 16.46 25.72 5.74
N SER A 258 17.62 26.36 5.62
CA SER A 258 17.76 27.66 4.99
C SER A 258 17.39 27.69 3.49
N ASP A 259 17.43 26.55 2.81
CA ASP A 259 17.21 26.40 1.36
C ASP A 259 16.19 25.32 0.98
N GLY A 260 15.51 24.70 1.96
CA GLY A 260 14.52 23.65 1.69
C GLY A 260 13.92 23.03 2.93
N LEU A 261 13.23 21.91 2.74
CA LEU A 261 12.62 21.12 3.82
C LEU A 261 13.28 19.76 3.93
N VAL A 262 13.51 19.34 5.17
CA VAL A 262 14.08 18.01 5.50
C VAL A 262 13.17 17.27 6.46
N GLY A 263 13.09 15.96 6.32
CA GLY A 263 12.48 15.07 7.29
C GLY A 263 13.53 14.43 8.18
N LEU A 264 13.30 14.42 9.47
CA LEU A 264 14.15 13.83 10.49
C LEU A 264 13.31 12.95 11.42
N GLY A 265 13.82 11.81 11.80
CA GLY A 265 13.06 10.94 12.70
C GLY A 265 13.90 10.06 13.60
N CYS A 266 13.34 9.72 14.77
CA CYS A 266 13.94 8.81 15.73
C CYS A 266 12.99 7.66 16.02
N GLY A 267 13.20 6.51 15.40
CA GLY A 267 12.40 5.30 15.57
C GLY A 267 12.83 4.43 16.76
N THR A 268 14.06 4.64 17.27
CA THR A 268 14.62 3.87 18.42
C THR A 268 15.16 4.78 19.50
N GLY A 269 15.32 4.25 20.72
CA GLY A 269 15.93 4.97 21.85
C GLY A 269 17.36 5.42 21.53
N GLN A 270 18.17 4.58 20.90
CA GLN A 270 19.54 4.93 20.52
C GLN A 270 19.57 6.11 19.54
N GLN A 271 18.69 6.10 18.52
CA GLN A 271 18.59 7.22 17.58
C GLN A 271 18.21 8.53 18.26
N TRP A 272 17.38 8.47 19.33
CA TRP A 272 17.08 9.65 20.14
C TRP A 272 18.32 10.18 20.87
N LEU A 273 19.12 9.30 21.48
CA LEU A 273 20.35 9.68 22.15
C LEU A 273 21.34 10.33 21.17
N ASP A 274 21.54 9.71 20.02
CA ASP A 274 22.42 10.22 18.97
C ASP A 274 21.93 11.57 18.42
N PHE A 275 20.60 11.73 18.28
CA PHE A 275 19.98 12.99 17.85
C PHE A 275 20.23 14.13 18.87
N CYS A 276 20.12 13.87 20.17
CA CYS A 276 20.42 14.87 21.21
C CYS A 276 21.85 15.39 21.10
N VAL A 277 22.80 14.49 20.82
CA VAL A 277 24.22 14.86 20.61
C VAL A 277 24.37 15.67 19.32
N MET A 278 23.72 15.23 18.22
CA MET A 278 23.79 15.89 16.92
C MET A 278 23.33 17.36 16.99
N VAL A 279 22.20 17.61 17.66
CA VAL A 279 21.68 19.00 17.76
C VAL A 279 22.37 19.84 18.86
N GLY A 280 23.37 19.28 19.55
CA GLY A 280 24.18 19.99 20.55
C GLY A 280 23.54 20.09 21.94
N HIS A 281 22.58 19.24 22.25
CA HIS A 281 21.82 19.21 23.50
C HIS A 281 21.86 17.85 24.20
N PRO A 282 23.06 17.32 24.55
CA PRO A 282 23.17 16.02 25.20
C PRO A 282 22.45 15.94 26.55
N GLU A 283 22.22 17.08 27.21
CA GLU A 283 21.48 17.16 28.48
C GLU A 283 20.02 16.73 28.37
N TRP A 284 19.43 16.67 27.17
CA TRP A 284 18.07 16.15 26.97
C TRP A 284 17.96 14.67 27.25
N MET A 285 19.08 13.93 27.22
CA MET A 285 19.12 12.51 27.54
C MET A 285 18.83 12.23 29.02
N ASP A 286 19.12 13.20 29.90
CA ASP A 286 19.00 13.05 31.35
C ASP A 286 17.55 13.23 31.85
N ASP A 287 16.63 13.74 31.01
CA ASP A 287 15.23 13.93 31.36
C ASP A 287 14.30 13.00 30.56
N PRO A 288 13.85 11.86 31.13
CA PRO A 288 12.94 10.93 30.46
C PRO A 288 11.61 11.56 30.02
N ARG A 289 11.19 12.68 30.64
CA ARG A 289 9.97 13.39 30.23
C ARG A 289 10.12 14.01 28.87
N LEU A 290 11.29 14.50 28.50
CA LEU A 290 11.55 15.06 27.18
C LEU A 290 11.47 14.00 26.09
N TYR A 291 11.75 12.73 26.37
CA TYR A 291 11.53 11.64 25.43
C TYR A 291 10.02 11.43 25.13
N LEU A 292 9.16 11.67 26.12
CA LEU A 292 7.71 11.52 25.99
C LEU A 292 7.02 12.79 25.45
N GLU A 293 7.57 13.97 25.77
CA GLU A 293 6.99 15.28 25.47
C GLU A 293 7.90 16.12 24.56
N ARG A 294 8.41 15.49 23.49
CA ARG A 294 9.38 16.08 22.55
C ARG A 294 8.91 17.40 21.91
N SER A 295 7.60 17.64 21.81
CA SER A 295 7.04 18.86 21.23
C SER A 295 7.54 20.16 21.88
N ALA A 296 7.96 20.10 23.15
CA ALA A 296 8.56 21.24 23.84
C ALA A 296 9.93 21.65 23.25
N LEU A 297 10.59 20.74 22.52
CA LEU A 297 11.91 20.95 21.91
C LEU A 297 11.82 21.51 20.49
N ALA A 298 10.64 21.51 19.88
CA ALA A 298 10.44 21.91 18.49
C ALA A 298 11.04 23.29 18.14
N PRO A 299 10.92 24.36 18.96
CA PRO A 299 11.53 25.63 18.64
C PRO A 299 13.06 25.61 18.55
N THR A 300 13.71 24.82 19.41
CA THR A 300 15.18 24.69 19.43
C THR A 300 15.66 23.90 18.21
N ILE A 301 14.96 22.81 17.86
CA ILE A 301 15.28 21.98 16.70
C ILE A 301 15.07 22.77 15.40
N ALA A 302 13.96 23.52 15.30
CA ALA A 302 13.68 24.39 14.15
C ALA A 302 14.76 25.47 13.97
N ALA A 303 15.22 26.09 15.07
CA ALA A 303 16.30 27.06 15.01
C ALA A 303 17.64 26.42 14.55
N TRP A 304 17.95 25.21 15.05
CA TRP A 304 19.14 24.47 14.63
C TRP A 304 19.10 24.14 13.13
N ALA A 305 17.95 23.71 12.59
CA ALA A 305 17.79 23.40 11.19
C ALA A 305 17.86 24.65 10.31
N ALA A 306 17.21 25.74 10.71
CA ALA A 306 17.16 26.99 9.95
C ALA A 306 18.53 27.67 9.74
N GLU A 307 19.52 27.38 10.58
CA GLU A 307 20.89 27.87 10.46
C GLU A 307 21.74 27.08 9.45
N ARG A 308 21.21 26.00 8.88
CA ARG A 308 21.89 25.04 8.01
C ARG A 308 21.21 24.92 6.66
N THR A 309 21.97 24.57 5.64
CA THR A 309 21.40 24.13 4.37
C THR A 309 20.83 22.71 4.51
N MET A 310 19.92 22.35 3.62
CA MET A 310 19.36 21.00 3.53
C MET A 310 20.47 19.94 3.43
N ALA A 311 21.49 20.19 2.60
CA ALA A 311 22.63 19.28 2.45
C ALA A 311 23.40 19.09 3.78
N GLU A 312 23.69 20.17 4.51
CA GLU A 312 24.38 20.10 5.81
C GLU A 312 23.58 19.32 6.85
N VAL A 313 22.24 19.52 6.91
CA VAL A 313 21.36 18.76 7.82
C VAL A 313 21.38 17.27 7.49
N LEU A 314 21.23 16.91 6.20
CA LEU A 314 21.20 15.53 5.77
C LEU A 314 22.54 14.80 5.98
N ASP A 315 23.67 15.48 5.70
CA ASP A 315 25.01 14.93 5.90
C ASP A 315 25.28 14.69 7.39
N GLU A 316 24.94 15.65 8.25
CA GLU A 316 25.11 15.55 9.71
C GLU A 316 24.22 14.43 10.29
N ALA A 317 22.94 14.38 9.92
CA ALA A 317 22.02 13.33 10.33
C ALA A 317 22.49 11.94 9.88
N SER A 318 23.00 11.81 8.65
CA SER A 318 23.54 10.54 8.16
C SER A 318 24.78 10.09 8.91
N ALA A 319 25.67 11.02 9.29
CA ALA A 319 26.86 10.73 10.10
C ALA A 319 26.49 10.16 11.48
N PHE A 320 25.40 10.64 12.09
CA PHE A 320 24.84 10.15 13.34
C PHE A 320 23.88 8.96 13.18
N ARG A 321 23.67 8.45 11.94
CA ARG A 321 22.71 7.38 11.62
C ARG A 321 21.26 7.70 12.02
N ILE A 322 20.92 8.96 12.03
CA ILE A 322 19.55 9.42 12.20
C ILE A 322 18.82 9.22 10.86
N PRO A 323 17.65 8.55 10.84
CA PRO A 323 16.81 8.47 9.66
C PRO A 323 16.46 9.87 9.13
N ASN A 324 16.75 10.11 7.86
CA ASN A 324 16.57 11.43 7.25
C ASN A 324 16.30 11.33 5.74
N ALA A 325 15.59 12.30 5.21
CA ALA A 325 15.41 12.50 3.77
C ALA A 325 15.11 13.97 3.43
N PRO A 326 15.38 14.43 2.21
CA PRO A 326 14.78 15.67 1.73
C PRO A 326 13.26 15.51 1.57
N ILE A 327 12.50 16.58 1.76
CA ILE A 327 11.08 16.57 1.39
C ILE A 327 10.95 16.66 -0.13
N VAL A 328 10.62 15.54 -0.74
CA VAL A 328 10.47 15.40 -2.19
C VAL A 328 9.12 15.94 -2.64
N ASN A 329 9.05 16.48 -3.87
CA ASN A 329 7.84 16.94 -4.54
C ASN A 329 7.96 16.78 -6.06
N GLY A 330 6.92 17.11 -6.80
CA GLY A 330 6.89 16.93 -8.25
C GLY A 330 7.97 17.69 -9.01
N ALA A 331 8.48 18.81 -8.49
CA ALA A 331 9.49 19.62 -9.16
C ALA A 331 10.93 19.16 -8.87
N ASN A 332 11.19 18.62 -7.66
CA ASN A 332 12.56 18.25 -7.27
C ASN A 332 12.88 16.75 -7.36
N ALA A 333 11.88 15.88 -7.43
CA ALA A 333 12.05 14.42 -7.40
C ALA A 333 13.13 13.92 -8.38
N ALA A 334 13.05 14.32 -9.64
CA ALA A 334 13.99 13.89 -10.68
C ALA A 334 15.38 14.56 -10.59
N THR A 335 15.59 15.49 -9.65
CA THR A 335 16.87 16.21 -9.51
C THR A 335 17.84 15.53 -8.56
N PHE A 336 17.36 14.66 -7.68
CA PHE A 336 18.23 13.96 -6.73
C PHE A 336 19.11 12.92 -7.41
N GLU A 337 20.41 12.90 -7.03
CA GLU A 337 21.41 12.00 -7.60
C GLU A 337 21.03 10.54 -7.42
N HIS A 338 20.48 10.17 -6.27
CA HIS A 338 20.05 8.82 -5.97
C HIS A 338 19.02 8.30 -6.99
N PHE A 339 17.97 9.09 -7.26
CA PHE A 339 16.95 8.71 -8.23
C PHE A 339 17.44 8.69 -9.67
N ARG A 340 18.38 9.58 -10.01
CA ARG A 340 19.04 9.55 -11.32
C ARG A 340 19.94 8.32 -11.49
N HIS A 341 20.72 7.98 -10.47
CA HIS A 341 21.58 6.79 -10.47
C HIS A 341 20.75 5.52 -10.69
N ARG A 342 19.65 5.40 -9.96
CA ARG A 342 18.76 4.24 -10.02
C ARG A 342 17.81 4.25 -11.21
N GLN A 343 17.76 5.32 -11.99
CA GLN A 343 16.80 5.49 -13.10
C GLN A 343 15.36 5.29 -12.63
N THR A 344 15.04 5.85 -11.45
CA THR A 344 13.73 5.71 -10.81
C THR A 344 12.59 6.28 -11.66
N PHE A 345 12.87 7.34 -12.45
CA PHE A 345 11.90 7.95 -13.33
C PHE A 345 12.18 7.60 -14.79
N VAL A 346 11.11 7.34 -15.53
CA VAL A 346 11.14 6.98 -16.95
C VAL A 346 10.28 7.94 -17.75
N THR A 347 10.60 8.10 -19.04
CA THR A 347 9.82 8.91 -19.98
C THR A 347 8.64 8.12 -20.49
N ASN A 348 7.42 8.67 -20.38
CA ASN A 348 6.23 8.05 -20.94
C ASN A 348 6.31 8.07 -22.49
N PRO A 349 6.14 6.93 -23.16
CA PRO A 349 6.28 6.86 -24.61
C PRO A 349 5.12 7.53 -25.37
N ARG A 350 4.02 7.92 -24.71
CA ARG A 350 2.87 8.55 -25.35
C ARG A 350 2.99 10.08 -25.43
N ASP A 351 3.38 10.71 -24.31
CA ASP A 351 3.35 12.18 -24.15
C ASP A 351 4.71 12.78 -23.77
N GLY A 352 5.72 11.94 -23.48
CA GLY A 352 7.04 12.39 -23.08
C GLY A 352 7.17 12.85 -21.63
N ALA A 353 6.09 12.78 -20.82
CA ALA A 353 6.11 13.15 -19.41
C ALA A 353 6.95 12.16 -18.59
N LEU A 354 7.62 12.66 -17.55
CA LEU A 354 8.27 11.80 -16.56
C LEU A 354 7.23 11.13 -15.67
N ASN A 355 7.42 9.86 -15.41
CA ASN A 355 6.64 9.10 -14.44
C ASN A 355 7.53 8.09 -13.70
N PRO A 356 7.13 7.59 -12.53
CA PRO A 356 7.87 6.55 -11.84
C PRO A 356 8.04 5.31 -12.71
N GLY A 357 9.19 4.66 -12.63
CA GLY A 357 9.41 3.32 -13.13
C GLY A 357 8.65 2.27 -12.30
N PRO A 358 8.83 0.98 -12.64
CA PRO A 358 8.23 -0.10 -11.85
C PRO A 358 8.66 -0.05 -10.39
N PRO A 359 7.76 -0.41 -9.44
CA PRO A 359 8.05 -0.32 -8.00
C PRO A 359 8.96 -1.43 -7.45
N PHE A 360 9.42 -2.34 -8.30
CA PHE A 360 10.33 -3.43 -7.97
C PHE A 360 11.14 -3.86 -9.18
N ARG A 361 12.27 -4.57 -8.94
CA ARG A 361 13.14 -5.15 -9.98
C ARG A 361 13.25 -6.66 -9.77
N LEU A 362 13.39 -7.40 -10.87
CA LEU A 362 13.50 -8.86 -10.89
C LEU A 362 14.82 -9.26 -11.55
N SER A 363 15.60 -10.13 -10.91
CA SER A 363 16.95 -10.48 -11.41
C SER A 363 16.94 -11.47 -12.57
N SER A 364 16.02 -12.44 -12.57
CA SER A 364 16.00 -13.56 -13.52
C SER A 364 15.00 -13.38 -14.66
N THR A 365 14.22 -12.30 -14.63
CA THR A 365 13.27 -11.95 -15.69
C THR A 365 13.15 -10.43 -15.76
N SER A 366 12.50 -9.90 -16.78
CA SER A 366 12.27 -8.48 -16.92
C SER A 366 10.78 -8.14 -16.79
N LEU A 367 10.48 -6.90 -16.46
CA LEU A 367 9.16 -6.33 -16.63
C LEU A 367 8.99 -5.81 -18.07
N ARG A 368 7.75 -5.66 -18.51
CA ARG A 368 7.45 -5.13 -19.84
C ARG A 368 7.92 -3.68 -19.96
N PRO A 369 8.79 -3.35 -20.94
CA PRO A 369 9.02 -1.96 -21.27
C PRO A 369 7.72 -1.27 -21.67
N PRO A 370 7.42 -0.05 -21.18
CA PRO A 370 6.17 0.62 -21.48
C PRO A 370 6.05 0.94 -22.96
N THR A 371 4.89 0.63 -23.54
CA THR A 371 4.46 1.11 -24.86
C THR A 371 3.39 2.18 -24.71
N PRO A 372 3.14 3.03 -25.73
CA PRO A 372 2.15 4.10 -25.60
C PRO A 372 0.77 3.60 -25.14
N ALA A 373 0.14 4.33 -24.25
CA ALA A 373 -1.26 4.08 -23.88
C ALA A 373 -2.15 4.14 -25.13
N PRO A 374 -3.20 3.31 -25.25
CA PRO A 374 -4.04 3.26 -26.43
C PRO A 374 -4.91 4.51 -26.55
N ARG A 375 -5.19 4.94 -27.77
CA ARG A 375 -6.30 5.85 -28.05
C ARG A 375 -7.63 5.13 -27.83
N LEU A 376 -8.69 5.88 -27.64
CA LEU A 376 -10.03 5.32 -27.44
C LEU A 376 -10.43 4.45 -28.65
N GLY A 377 -10.68 3.16 -28.40
CA GLY A 377 -11.08 2.19 -29.41
C GLY A 377 -10.02 1.90 -30.48
N GLU A 378 -8.73 2.15 -30.19
CA GLU A 378 -7.66 2.02 -31.19
C GLU A 378 -7.52 0.60 -31.74
N GLN A 379 -7.80 -0.43 -30.92
CA GLN A 379 -7.61 -1.81 -31.31
C GLN A 379 -8.92 -2.50 -31.69
N SER A 380 -8.85 -3.30 -32.75
CA SER A 380 -9.81 -4.36 -33.04
C SER A 380 -9.22 -5.66 -32.48
N VAL A 381 -9.47 -5.95 -31.20
CA VAL A 381 -8.96 -7.16 -30.58
C VAL A 381 -9.70 -8.36 -31.15
N LEU A 382 -8.94 -9.26 -31.80
CA LEU A 382 -9.51 -10.52 -32.24
C LEU A 382 -9.60 -11.49 -31.05
N PRO A 383 -10.73 -12.18 -30.92
CA PRO A 383 -10.82 -13.30 -30.00
C PRO A 383 -9.72 -14.31 -30.33
N ARG A 384 -9.07 -14.80 -29.30
CA ARG A 384 -8.15 -15.95 -29.43
C ARG A 384 -8.73 -17.16 -28.70
N GLN A 385 -8.40 -18.35 -29.15
CA GLN A 385 -8.63 -19.50 -28.30
C GLN A 385 -7.81 -19.33 -27.03
N ARG A 386 -8.46 -19.52 -25.89
CA ARG A 386 -7.79 -19.54 -24.59
C ARG A 386 -6.69 -20.62 -24.64
N VAL A 387 -5.48 -20.23 -24.42
CA VAL A 387 -4.40 -21.21 -24.22
C VAL A 387 -4.69 -21.90 -22.91
N GLN A 388 -5.11 -23.16 -22.99
CA GLN A 388 -5.13 -23.99 -21.77
C GLN A 388 -3.69 -24.09 -21.29
N THR A 389 -3.32 -23.25 -20.32
CA THR A 389 -2.08 -23.46 -19.57
C THR A 389 -2.15 -24.86 -18.94
N ALA A 390 -1.02 -25.59 -18.94
CA ALA A 390 -0.92 -26.89 -18.30
C ALA A 390 -1.66 -26.87 -16.95
N GLU A 391 -2.38 -27.96 -16.64
CA GLU A 391 -3.16 -28.03 -15.39
C GLU A 391 -2.26 -27.61 -14.23
N ARG A 392 -2.55 -26.45 -13.68
CA ARG A 392 -1.86 -25.97 -12.48
C ARG A 392 -2.27 -26.83 -11.29
N PRO A 393 -1.36 -27.16 -10.38
CA PRO A 393 -1.75 -27.87 -9.16
C PRO A 393 -2.83 -27.08 -8.44
N ARG A 394 -3.98 -27.70 -8.22
CA ARG A 394 -5.06 -27.08 -7.42
C ARG A 394 -4.58 -26.92 -5.99
N ARG A 395 -4.77 -25.72 -5.44
CA ARG A 395 -4.46 -25.40 -4.05
C ARG A 395 -5.74 -25.10 -3.28
N ASP A 396 -5.77 -25.47 -2.00
CA ASP A 396 -6.91 -25.16 -1.11
C ASP A 396 -6.95 -23.65 -0.82
N LEU A 397 -5.80 -23.06 -0.49
CA LEU A 397 -5.59 -21.61 -0.42
C LEU A 397 -4.51 -21.21 -1.43
N PRO A 398 -4.47 -19.95 -1.85
CA PRO A 398 -3.57 -19.47 -2.92
C PRO A 398 -2.09 -19.83 -2.74
N PHE A 399 -1.60 -19.81 -1.50
CA PHE A 399 -0.20 -20.08 -1.17
C PHE A 399 0.01 -21.41 -0.40
N SER A 400 -1.00 -22.30 -0.34
CA SER A 400 -0.83 -23.64 0.25
C SER A 400 0.36 -24.35 -0.39
N GLY A 401 1.23 -24.90 0.47
CA GLY A 401 2.45 -25.62 0.09
C GLY A 401 3.65 -24.72 -0.19
N LEU A 402 3.53 -23.41 -0.03
CA LEU A 402 4.65 -22.47 -0.06
C LEU A 402 5.25 -22.35 1.36
N ARG A 403 6.57 -22.51 1.49
CA ARG A 403 7.30 -22.30 2.75
C ARG A 403 8.17 -21.05 2.67
N VAL A 404 8.00 -20.16 3.64
CA VAL A 404 8.61 -18.81 3.65
C VAL A 404 9.44 -18.64 4.92
N LEU A 405 10.70 -18.27 4.77
CA LEU A 405 11.52 -17.75 5.86
C LEU A 405 11.38 -16.22 5.89
N ASP A 406 10.75 -15.73 6.93
CA ASP A 406 10.47 -14.31 7.16
C ASP A 406 11.53 -13.75 8.13
N MET A 407 12.58 -13.14 7.57
CA MET A 407 13.69 -12.52 8.29
C MET A 407 13.46 -11.01 8.45
N THR A 408 12.23 -10.59 8.64
CA THR A 408 11.85 -9.18 8.64
C THR A 408 11.54 -8.66 10.04
N ALA A 409 11.51 -7.32 10.18
CA ALA A 409 11.14 -6.68 11.42
C ALA A 409 10.27 -5.44 11.17
N TYR A 410 9.59 -4.96 12.18
CA TYR A 410 8.70 -3.80 12.20
C TYR A 410 7.39 -4.03 11.43
N TRP A 411 7.18 -3.44 10.25
CA TRP A 411 5.90 -3.50 9.56
C TRP A 411 6.01 -3.93 8.10
N ALA A 412 6.80 -3.27 7.26
CA ALA A 412 6.84 -3.48 5.81
C ALA A 412 7.04 -4.95 5.42
N GLY A 413 8.07 -5.57 5.96
CA GLY A 413 8.40 -6.97 5.70
C GLY A 413 7.45 -7.95 6.39
N PRO A 414 7.19 -7.83 7.72
CA PRO A 414 6.23 -8.69 8.40
C PRO A 414 4.84 -8.69 7.77
N PHE A 415 4.42 -7.58 7.13
CA PHE A 415 3.16 -7.51 6.37
C PHE A 415 3.16 -8.47 5.16
N VAL A 416 4.28 -8.60 4.45
CA VAL A 416 4.42 -9.59 3.37
C VAL A 416 4.21 -11.00 3.90
N GLY A 417 4.93 -11.37 4.96
CA GLY A 417 4.79 -12.67 5.62
C GLY A 417 3.37 -12.91 6.12
N HIS A 418 2.72 -11.88 6.69
CA HIS A 418 1.36 -11.98 7.21
C HIS A 418 0.33 -12.26 6.12
N VAL A 419 0.35 -11.51 5.01
CA VAL A 419 -0.56 -11.77 3.87
C VAL A 419 -0.37 -13.18 3.31
N LEU A 420 0.89 -13.64 3.19
CA LEU A 420 1.18 -15.00 2.72
C LEU A 420 0.64 -16.06 3.71
N ALA A 421 0.79 -15.85 5.02
CA ALA A 421 0.31 -16.76 6.06
C ALA A 421 -1.23 -16.82 6.09
N LEU A 422 -1.92 -15.68 6.00
CA LEU A 422 -3.39 -15.62 5.91
C LEU A 422 -3.94 -16.31 4.65
N LEU A 423 -3.14 -16.35 3.57
CA LEU A 423 -3.49 -17.01 2.32
C LEU A 423 -2.88 -18.43 2.18
N GLY A 424 -2.39 -19.02 3.29
CA GLY A 424 -2.09 -20.46 3.42
C GLY A 424 -0.64 -20.86 3.28
N ALA A 425 0.32 -19.95 3.25
CA ALA A 425 1.75 -20.27 3.30
C ALA A 425 2.18 -20.70 4.72
N ASP A 426 3.17 -21.61 4.79
CA ASP A 426 3.91 -21.92 6.02
C ASP A 426 4.99 -20.85 6.22
N VAL A 427 4.70 -19.83 7.03
CA VAL A 427 5.60 -18.69 7.28
C VAL A 427 6.31 -18.85 8.61
N ILE A 428 7.64 -18.86 8.56
CA ILE A 428 8.51 -18.95 9.73
C ILE A 428 9.13 -17.57 9.95
N HIS A 429 8.71 -16.91 11.03
CA HIS A 429 9.25 -15.61 11.44
C HIS A 429 10.52 -15.83 12.27
N LEU A 430 11.65 -15.36 11.73
CA LEU A 430 12.97 -15.49 12.32
C LEU A 430 13.35 -14.23 13.09
N GLU A 431 13.61 -14.38 14.37
CA GLU A 431 14.07 -13.32 15.28
C GLU A 431 15.38 -13.74 15.99
N SER A 432 15.91 -12.88 16.82
CA SER A 432 16.97 -13.20 17.78
C SER A 432 16.51 -12.86 19.21
N ALA A 433 16.86 -13.68 20.19
CA ALA A 433 16.57 -13.40 21.59
C ALA A 433 17.34 -12.16 22.13
N THR A 434 18.43 -11.77 21.46
CA THR A 434 19.22 -10.56 21.76
C THR A 434 18.71 -9.34 21.00
N ARG A 435 18.11 -9.54 19.83
CA ARG A 435 17.55 -8.48 18.95
C ARG A 435 16.21 -8.94 18.38
N PRO A 436 15.13 -8.90 19.19
CA PRO A 436 13.81 -9.29 18.74
C PRO A 436 13.25 -8.29 17.72
N ASP A 437 12.13 -8.63 17.10
CA ASP A 437 11.39 -7.65 16.31
C ASP A 437 11.05 -6.43 17.18
N GLY A 438 11.44 -5.24 16.70
CA GLY A 438 11.27 -3.98 17.45
C GLY A 438 9.82 -3.70 17.84
N VAL A 439 8.83 -4.18 17.08
CA VAL A 439 7.40 -3.95 17.39
C VAL A 439 6.88 -4.79 18.57
N ARG A 440 7.64 -5.79 19.05
CA ARG A 440 7.37 -6.44 20.34
C ARG A 440 7.53 -5.46 21.52
N LEU A 441 8.38 -4.44 21.33
CA LEU A 441 8.79 -3.48 22.36
C LEU A 441 8.08 -2.14 22.24
N VAL A 442 7.28 -1.92 21.20
CA VAL A 442 6.60 -0.65 20.92
C VAL A 442 5.13 -0.73 21.28
N GLY A 443 4.67 0.23 22.09
CA GLY A 443 3.26 0.45 22.41
C GLY A 443 2.59 -0.56 23.32
N GLY A 444 3.34 -1.53 23.84
CA GLY A 444 2.83 -2.52 24.79
C GLY A 444 2.80 -2.02 26.24
N VAL A 445 2.87 -2.96 27.17
CA VAL A 445 2.97 -2.69 28.60
C VAL A 445 4.38 -2.24 28.99
N PRO A 446 4.59 -1.68 30.22
CA PRO A 446 5.92 -1.33 30.69
C PRO A 446 6.87 -2.54 30.70
N GLN A 447 8.15 -2.30 30.41
CA GLN A 447 9.19 -3.35 30.40
C GLN A 447 9.44 -4.01 31.77
N THR A 448 8.81 -3.51 32.83
CA THR A 448 8.81 -4.10 34.18
C THR A 448 7.79 -5.22 34.37
N GLU A 449 6.84 -5.36 33.43
CA GLU A 449 5.84 -6.42 33.47
C GLU A 449 6.43 -7.75 32.99
N GLU A 450 5.93 -8.86 33.54
CA GLU A 450 6.34 -10.19 33.12
C GLU A 450 5.91 -10.45 31.65
N LEU A 451 6.81 -11.02 30.85
CA LEU A 451 6.59 -11.29 29.43
C LEU A 451 6.12 -10.05 28.63
N PHE A 452 6.61 -8.85 29.00
CA PHE A 452 6.19 -7.60 28.34
C PHE A 452 6.40 -7.64 26.82
N TRP A 453 7.38 -8.38 26.30
CA TRP A 453 7.66 -8.56 24.87
C TRP A 453 6.64 -9.42 24.14
N GLU A 454 5.81 -10.17 24.85
CA GLU A 454 4.69 -10.93 24.29
C GLU A 454 3.37 -10.12 24.31
N GLN A 455 3.39 -8.93 24.87
CA GLN A 455 2.24 -8.06 25.04
C GLN A 455 2.27 -6.85 24.10
N GLY A 456 2.94 -6.98 22.95
CA GLY A 456 3.00 -5.98 21.90
C GLY A 456 1.82 -6.06 20.94
N PRO A 457 0.82 -5.15 21.00
CA PRO A 457 -0.38 -5.25 20.13
C PRO A 457 -0.09 -5.13 18.64
N ILE A 458 0.98 -4.40 18.28
CA ILE A 458 1.41 -4.22 16.89
C ILE A 458 1.94 -5.54 16.35
N PHE A 459 2.78 -6.23 17.14
CA PHE A 459 3.29 -7.56 16.79
C PHE A 459 2.15 -8.57 16.66
N ALA A 460 1.24 -8.58 17.63
CA ALA A 460 0.09 -9.49 17.67
C ALA A 460 -0.80 -9.35 16.43
N ALA A 461 -1.06 -8.11 15.97
CA ALA A 461 -1.91 -7.83 14.82
C ALA A 461 -1.28 -8.19 13.46
N LEU A 462 0.07 -8.35 13.39
CA LEU A 462 0.79 -8.47 12.13
C LEU A 462 1.47 -9.84 11.92
N ASN A 463 1.43 -10.71 12.93
CA ASN A 463 2.18 -11.97 12.89
C ASN A 463 1.32 -13.22 13.15
N THR A 464 0.00 -13.09 13.10
CA THR A 464 -0.89 -14.27 13.20
C THR A 464 -0.59 -15.28 12.10
N ASN A 465 -0.87 -16.55 12.35
CA ASN A 465 -0.62 -17.70 11.47
C ASN A 465 0.87 -18.02 11.22
N LYS A 466 1.82 -17.25 11.72
CA LYS A 466 3.25 -17.54 11.57
C LYS A 466 3.74 -18.52 12.65
N ARG A 467 4.87 -19.20 12.37
CA ARG A 467 5.64 -19.96 13.36
C ARG A 467 6.87 -19.12 13.77
N GLY A 468 7.20 -19.05 15.06
CA GLY A 468 8.34 -18.26 15.58
C GLY A 468 9.58 -19.11 15.75
N LEU A 469 10.71 -18.69 15.19
CA LEU A 469 12.04 -19.26 15.31
C LEU A 469 13.01 -18.18 15.81
N THR A 470 13.83 -18.47 16.81
CA THR A 470 14.93 -17.58 17.17
C THR A 470 16.25 -18.17 16.73
N LEU A 471 17.07 -17.38 16.01
CA LEU A 471 18.46 -17.69 15.67
C LEU A 471 19.27 -16.39 15.65
N ASP A 472 20.37 -16.37 16.38
CA ASP A 472 21.33 -15.27 16.27
C ASP A 472 22.26 -15.51 15.08
N PHE A 473 21.90 -14.96 13.91
CA PHE A 473 22.69 -15.08 12.68
C PHE A 473 23.90 -14.12 12.64
N SER A 474 24.15 -13.34 13.68
CA SER A 474 25.44 -12.65 13.87
C SER A 474 26.54 -13.61 14.37
N ASP A 475 26.15 -14.72 15.01
CA ASP A 475 27.07 -15.85 15.28
C ASP A 475 27.18 -16.74 14.02
N PRO A 476 28.40 -17.15 13.62
CA PRO A 476 28.58 -18.02 12.46
C PRO A 476 27.77 -19.32 12.50
N ARG A 477 27.52 -19.90 13.68
CA ARG A 477 26.71 -21.12 13.84
C ARG A 477 25.23 -20.84 13.53
N GLY A 478 24.72 -19.67 13.98
CA GLY A 478 23.37 -19.24 13.66
C GLY A 478 23.21 -18.97 12.16
N ALA A 479 24.17 -18.28 11.54
CA ALA A 479 24.16 -18.05 10.10
C ALA A 479 24.19 -19.38 9.29
N ASP A 480 24.96 -20.36 9.75
CA ASP A 480 25.00 -21.68 9.10
C ASP A 480 23.66 -22.43 9.24
N LEU A 481 23.02 -22.34 10.40
CA LEU A 481 21.66 -22.87 10.58
C LEU A 481 20.63 -22.19 9.67
N VAL A 482 20.71 -20.87 9.48
CA VAL A 482 19.86 -20.15 8.52
C VAL A 482 20.07 -20.69 7.11
N ARG A 483 21.33 -20.88 6.64
CA ARG A 483 21.62 -21.48 5.32
C ARG A 483 21.01 -22.88 5.19
N ARG A 484 21.15 -23.72 6.21
CA ARG A 484 20.54 -25.06 6.23
C ARG A 484 19.02 -24.96 6.15
N PHE A 485 18.42 -24.02 6.89
CA PHE A 485 16.97 -23.81 6.90
C PHE A 485 16.44 -23.38 5.52
N VAL A 486 17.14 -22.49 4.84
CA VAL A 486 16.82 -22.02 3.48
C VAL A 486 16.68 -23.17 2.48
N THR A 487 17.42 -24.29 2.64
CA THR A 487 17.26 -25.46 1.75
C THR A 487 15.86 -26.05 1.79
N THR A 488 15.09 -25.79 2.84
CA THR A 488 13.70 -26.25 3.02
C THR A 488 12.66 -25.21 2.62
N CYS A 489 13.09 -23.98 2.28
CA CYS A 489 12.21 -22.84 2.00
C CYS A 489 12.12 -22.58 0.49
N ASP A 490 10.97 -22.10 0.06
CA ASP A 490 10.71 -21.60 -1.30
C ASP A 490 11.03 -20.13 -1.44
N VAL A 491 10.84 -19.37 -0.36
CA VAL A 491 10.95 -17.92 -0.33
C VAL A 491 11.71 -17.49 0.91
N VAL A 492 12.56 -16.47 0.76
CA VAL A 492 13.13 -15.69 1.86
C VAL A 492 12.68 -14.24 1.69
N VAL A 493 12.22 -13.60 2.78
CA VAL A 493 11.86 -12.18 2.80
C VAL A 493 12.70 -11.47 3.86
N GLU A 494 13.31 -10.31 3.52
CA GLU A 494 14.07 -9.48 4.47
C GLU A 494 13.87 -8.00 4.20
N ASN A 495 14.03 -7.15 5.23
CA ASN A 495 13.90 -5.70 5.12
C ASN A 495 14.99 -4.92 5.88
N TYR A 496 16.18 -5.51 6.00
CA TYR A 496 17.34 -4.84 6.58
C TYR A 496 18.01 -3.87 5.60
N THR A 497 18.90 -3.02 6.12
CA THR A 497 19.87 -2.32 5.24
C THR A 497 20.76 -3.36 4.54
N PRO A 498 21.10 -3.16 3.26
CA PRO A 498 21.72 -4.20 2.42
C PRO A 498 22.94 -4.88 3.03
N ARG A 499 23.80 -4.10 3.71
CA ARG A 499 25.03 -4.60 4.34
C ARG A 499 24.82 -5.66 5.43
N VAL A 500 23.62 -5.75 6.05
CA VAL A 500 23.39 -6.68 7.18
C VAL A 500 23.51 -8.12 6.68
N LEU A 501 22.80 -8.48 5.63
CA LEU A 501 22.88 -9.83 5.07
C LEU A 501 24.19 -10.06 4.29
N ASP A 502 24.70 -9.03 3.60
CA ASP A 502 25.98 -9.10 2.91
C ASP A 502 27.11 -9.47 3.88
N ASN A 503 27.14 -8.87 5.09
CA ASN A 503 28.14 -9.17 6.13
C ASN A 503 27.99 -10.56 6.76
N SER A 504 26.78 -11.10 6.77
CA SER A 504 26.49 -12.42 7.37
C SER A 504 26.59 -13.56 6.35
N GLY A 505 26.85 -13.27 5.06
CA GLY A 505 26.86 -14.24 3.95
C GLY A 505 25.50 -14.90 3.76
N LEU A 506 24.43 -14.14 3.97
CA LEU A 506 23.03 -14.52 3.78
C LEU A 506 22.37 -13.71 2.65
N ASP A 507 23.18 -13.07 1.80
CA ASP A 507 22.72 -12.40 0.58
C ASP A 507 22.21 -13.42 -0.46
N TYR A 508 21.51 -12.91 -1.49
CA TYR A 508 20.90 -13.77 -2.51
C TYR A 508 21.91 -14.69 -3.21
N GLU A 509 23.07 -14.19 -3.58
CA GLU A 509 24.07 -14.99 -4.31
C GLU A 509 24.59 -16.14 -3.44
N SER A 510 24.80 -15.90 -2.15
CA SER A 510 25.20 -16.93 -1.18
C SER A 510 24.09 -17.97 -0.93
N LEU A 511 22.83 -17.54 -0.83
CA LEU A 511 21.70 -18.45 -0.54
C LEU A 511 21.28 -19.25 -1.77
N ARG A 512 21.40 -18.72 -2.98
CA ARG A 512 21.11 -19.49 -4.22
C ARG A 512 22.10 -20.63 -4.48
N GLU A 513 23.28 -20.61 -3.89
CA GLU A 513 24.24 -21.73 -3.97
C GLU A 513 23.67 -22.99 -3.30
N VAL A 514 22.91 -22.85 -2.21
CA VAL A 514 22.29 -23.97 -1.48
C VAL A 514 20.86 -24.23 -1.93
N ARG A 515 20.18 -23.22 -2.52
CA ARG A 515 18.81 -23.33 -3.05
C ARG A 515 18.70 -22.61 -4.40
N PRO A 516 19.05 -23.24 -5.53
CA PRO A 516 19.13 -22.57 -6.84
C PRO A 516 17.79 -22.00 -7.36
N ASP A 517 16.65 -22.56 -6.94
CA ASP A 517 15.30 -22.12 -7.30
C ASP A 517 14.68 -21.17 -6.24
N LEU A 518 15.50 -20.65 -5.31
CA LEU A 518 15.04 -19.72 -4.27
C LEU A 518 14.48 -18.43 -4.88
N VAL A 519 13.34 -17.99 -4.38
CA VAL A 519 12.87 -16.61 -4.56
C VAL A 519 13.22 -15.82 -3.30
N MET A 520 14.01 -14.77 -3.45
CA MET A 520 14.35 -13.89 -2.33
C MET A 520 13.77 -12.50 -2.55
N VAL A 521 13.05 -11.98 -1.57
CA VAL A 521 12.52 -10.60 -1.56
C VAL A 521 13.36 -9.76 -0.62
N ARG A 522 14.06 -8.75 -1.15
CA ARG A 522 14.78 -7.77 -0.37
C ARG A 522 14.05 -6.43 -0.42
N MET A 523 13.77 -5.84 0.74
CA MET A 523 12.97 -4.63 0.89
C MET A 523 13.76 -3.49 1.56
N PRO A 524 14.87 -3.03 0.97
CA PRO A 524 15.61 -1.90 1.52
C PRO A 524 14.82 -0.59 1.35
N GLY A 525 15.06 0.37 2.23
CA GLY A 525 14.41 1.68 2.14
C GLY A 525 14.66 2.37 0.81
N PHE A 526 15.94 2.42 0.40
CA PHE A 526 16.39 3.17 -0.78
C PHE A 526 17.01 2.31 -1.90
N GLY A 527 16.94 0.98 -1.79
CA GLY A 527 17.44 0.07 -2.82
C GLY A 527 18.78 -0.57 -2.50
N LEU A 528 19.18 -1.50 -3.36
CA LEU A 528 20.43 -2.26 -3.22
C LEU A 528 21.66 -1.55 -3.80
N ASP A 529 21.45 -0.41 -4.48
CA ASP A 529 22.48 0.42 -5.11
C ASP A 529 22.19 1.92 -4.93
N GLY A 530 23.13 2.76 -5.35
CA GLY A 530 23.00 4.21 -5.34
C GLY A 530 23.45 4.89 -4.03
N PRO A 531 23.53 6.23 -4.03
CA PRO A 531 24.10 7.00 -2.91
C PRO A 531 23.41 6.78 -1.55
N TRP A 532 22.11 6.51 -1.52
CA TRP A 532 21.36 6.32 -0.27
C TRP A 532 21.19 4.86 0.14
N ARG A 533 21.88 3.93 -0.53
CA ARG A 533 21.76 2.47 -0.30
C ARG A 533 21.76 2.05 1.18
N ASP A 534 22.67 2.63 1.97
CA ASP A 534 22.88 2.25 3.36
C ASP A 534 22.25 3.23 4.36
N HIS A 535 21.42 4.18 3.89
CA HIS A 535 20.69 5.09 4.78
C HIS A 535 19.62 4.31 5.55
N PRO A 536 19.51 4.52 6.87
CA PRO A 536 18.43 3.95 7.64
C PRO A 536 17.11 4.60 7.22
N ALA A 537 16.07 3.78 7.04
CA ALA A 537 14.76 4.26 6.66
C ALA A 537 13.68 3.64 7.55
N PHE A 538 12.70 4.47 7.89
CA PHE A 538 11.41 4.07 8.42
C PHE A 538 10.33 4.66 7.51
N ALA A 539 9.08 4.22 7.68
CA ALA A 539 7.98 4.66 6.83
C ALA A 539 7.90 6.17 6.63
N PHE A 540 8.05 6.96 7.71
CA PHE A 540 7.96 8.43 7.64
C PHE A 540 9.08 9.04 6.78
N ILE A 541 10.30 8.48 6.79
CA ILE A 541 11.38 8.93 5.90
C ILE A 541 11.12 8.55 4.43
N ILE A 542 10.47 7.41 4.19
CA ILE A 542 10.02 7.03 2.85
C ILE A 542 8.90 7.96 2.37
N GLU A 543 8.00 8.37 3.26
CA GLU A 543 6.94 9.35 2.98
C GLU A 543 7.52 10.71 2.58
N ASP A 544 8.60 11.15 3.26
CA ASP A 544 9.36 12.36 2.93
C ASP A 544 10.02 12.26 1.56
N ALA A 545 10.75 11.17 1.31
CA ALA A 545 11.51 10.92 0.10
C ALA A 545 10.63 10.63 -1.14
N SER A 546 9.34 10.37 -0.96
CA SER A 546 8.39 10.10 -2.06
C SER A 546 7.45 11.27 -2.37
N GLY A 547 7.45 12.31 -1.52
CA GLY A 547 6.52 13.44 -1.64
C GLY A 547 5.12 13.18 -1.08
N LEU A 548 4.88 12.07 -0.41
CA LEU A 548 3.62 11.82 0.28
C LEU A 548 3.41 12.83 1.41
N THR A 549 4.47 13.10 2.18
CA THR A 549 4.52 14.18 3.17
C THR A 549 4.20 15.53 2.53
N TRP A 550 4.79 15.84 1.36
CA TRP A 550 4.52 17.11 0.66
C TRP A 550 3.04 17.34 0.34
N LEU A 551 2.32 16.28 -0.01
CA LEU A 551 0.89 16.32 -0.37
C LEU A 551 -0.04 16.36 0.83
N THR A 552 0.45 16.12 2.06
CA THR A 552 -0.35 15.97 3.27
C THR A 552 -0.23 17.17 4.19
N GLY A 553 -1.35 17.61 4.77
CA GLY A 553 -1.38 18.72 5.72
C GLY A 553 -2.08 19.97 5.21
N HIS A 554 -2.12 20.99 6.07
CA HIS A 554 -2.71 22.27 5.74
C HIS A 554 -1.73 23.16 4.97
N PRO A 555 -2.19 24.00 4.01
CA PRO A 555 -1.30 24.78 3.14
C PRO A 555 -0.52 25.90 3.87
N ASP A 556 -0.98 26.30 5.04
CA ASP A 556 -0.39 27.37 5.89
C ASP A 556 0.51 26.81 7.01
N GLU A 557 0.75 25.48 7.03
CA GLU A 557 1.64 24.81 7.98
C GLU A 557 2.74 24.03 7.23
N LEU A 558 3.74 23.53 7.95
CA LEU A 558 4.68 22.57 7.39
C LEU A 558 3.94 21.29 6.94
N PRO A 559 4.44 20.59 5.93
CA PRO A 559 3.86 19.31 5.54
C PRO A 559 3.83 18.33 6.71
N LEU A 560 2.88 17.38 6.66
CA LEU A 560 2.72 16.36 7.69
C LEU A 560 3.12 14.99 7.13
N GLU A 561 3.96 14.28 7.84
CA GLU A 561 4.19 12.85 7.60
C GLU A 561 2.90 12.07 7.86
N PRO A 562 2.36 11.29 6.91
CA PRO A 562 1.14 10.49 7.12
C PRO A 562 1.25 9.39 8.17
N TYR A 563 2.46 9.07 8.61
CA TYR A 563 2.81 8.05 9.60
C TYR A 563 2.54 6.62 9.17
N CYS A 564 3.62 5.98 8.75
CA CYS A 564 3.75 4.55 8.47
C CYS A 564 3.00 4.01 7.23
N LEU A 565 2.41 4.83 6.37
CA LEU A 565 1.83 4.37 5.10
C LEU A 565 2.90 3.81 4.16
N GLY A 566 4.14 4.31 4.24
CA GLY A 566 5.27 3.80 3.48
C GLY A 566 5.50 2.31 3.64
N ASP A 567 5.28 1.77 4.85
CA ASP A 567 5.51 0.37 5.17
C ASP A 567 4.51 -0.58 4.50
N PRO A 568 3.18 -0.50 4.74
CA PRO A 568 2.23 -1.42 4.10
C PRO A 568 2.22 -1.27 2.59
N ASN A 569 2.40 -0.05 2.07
CA ASN A 569 2.53 0.18 0.64
C ASN A 569 3.74 -0.55 0.03
N ALA A 570 4.90 -0.52 0.69
CA ALA A 570 6.08 -1.28 0.27
C ALA A 570 5.80 -2.78 0.29
N GLY A 571 5.14 -3.28 1.34
CA GLY A 571 4.75 -4.68 1.46
C GLY A 571 3.81 -5.15 0.33
N LEU A 572 2.82 -4.32 -0.06
CA LEU A 572 1.93 -4.62 -1.20
C LEU A 572 2.71 -4.78 -2.50
N HIS A 573 3.63 -3.88 -2.80
CA HIS A 573 4.43 -3.95 -4.03
C HIS A 573 5.44 -5.10 -4.00
N ALA A 574 6.01 -5.40 -2.83
CA ALA A 574 6.85 -6.59 -2.64
C ALA A 574 6.08 -7.89 -2.89
N LEU A 575 4.82 -7.99 -2.42
CA LEU A 575 3.94 -9.13 -2.69
C LEU A 575 3.63 -9.30 -4.17
N ILE A 576 3.46 -8.22 -4.92
CA ILE A 576 3.25 -8.28 -6.37
C ILE A 576 4.51 -8.78 -7.05
N GLY A 577 5.67 -8.20 -6.73
CA GLY A 577 6.97 -8.63 -7.24
C GLY A 577 7.26 -10.10 -6.94
N LEU A 578 6.98 -10.55 -5.71
CA LEU A 578 7.08 -11.94 -5.29
C LEU A 578 6.19 -12.86 -6.14
N GLN A 579 4.93 -12.50 -6.36
CA GLN A 579 4.03 -13.34 -7.15
C GLN A 579 4.45 -13.43 -8.62
N LEU A 580 5.00 -12.35 -9.18
CA LEU A 580 5.60 -12.37 -10.52
C LEU A 580 6.85 -13.27 -10.56
N ALA A 581 7.72 -13.20 -9.56
CA ALA A 581 8.88 -14.07 -9.45
C ALA A 581 8.49 -15.55 -9.29
N LEU A 582 7.45 -15.84 -8.49
CA LEU A 582 6.89 -17.19 -8.38
C LEU A 582 6.29 -17.69 -9.70
N ALA A 583 5.59 -16.83 -10.45
CA ALA A 583 5.06 -17.17 -11.77
C ALA A 583 6.20 -17.46 -12.78
N HIS A 584 7.31 -16.74 -12.70
CA HIS A 584 8.53 -17.03 -13.46
C HIS A 584 9.12 -18.36 -13.06
N ARG A 585 9.34 -18.61 -11.76
CA ARG A 585 9.88 -19.89 -11.24
C ARG A 585 9.00 -21.08 -11.62
N ASP A 586 7.67 -20.96 -11.49
CA ASP A 586 6.75 -22.04 -11.81
C ASP A 586 6.85 -22.49 -13.29
N ARG A 587 7.34 -21.61 -14.19
CA ARG A 587 7.51 -21.92 -15.62
C ARG A 587 8.93 -22.36 -15.99
N THR A 588 9.94 -21.78 -15.36
CA THR A 588 11.35 -21.95 -15.75
C THR A 588 12.14 -22.87 -14.83
N GLY A 589 11.68 -23.02 -13.56
CA GLY A 589 12.44 -23.66 -12.49
C GLY A 589 13.56 -22.80 -11.91
N GLU A 590 13.70 -21.53 -12.35
CA GLU A 590 14.77 -20.63 -11.91
C GLU A 590 14.31 -19.77 -10.73
N GLY A 591 15.18 -19.62 -9.71
CA GLY A 591 15.00 -18.67 -8.63
C GLY A 591 15.12 -17.22 -9.10
N CYS A 592 14.70 -16.28 -8.25
CA CYS A 592 14.70 -14.86 -8.58
C CYS A 592 14.92 -13.99 -7.34
N LEU A 593 15.81 -13.01 -7.45
CA LEU A 593 15.86 -11.89 -6.51
C LEU A 593 14.81 -10.86 -6.91
N VAL A 594 13.96 -10.50 -5.96
CA VAL A 594 13.01 -9.39 -6.03
C VAL A 594 13.57 -8.25 -5.19
N GLU A 595 14.03 -7.19 -5.81
CA GLU A 595 14.36 -5.94 -5.14
C GLU A 595 13.10 -5.10 -5.09
N ALA A 596 12.48 -5.01 -3.91
CA ALA A 596 11.27 -4.24 -3.64
C ALA A 596 11.61 -3.00 -2.80
N THR A 597 12.13 -1.97 -3.45
CA THR A 597 12.58 -0.75 -2.79
C THR A 597 11.39 0.05 -2.25
N MET A 598 11.40 0.38 -0.96
CA MET A 598 10.28 1.05 -0.32
C MET A 598 9.95 2.41 -0.95
N VAL A 599 10.99 3.22 -1.26
CA VAL A 599 10.78 4.55 -1.87
C VAL A 599 10.24 4.45 -3.30
N ASP A 600 10.66 3.45 -4.10
CA ASP A 600 10.14 3.27 -5.46
C ASP A 600 8.64 2.89 -5.43
N ALA A 601 8.22 2.07 -4.45
CA ALA A 601 6.81 1.76 -4.21
C ALA A 601 5.99 3.00 -3.81
N ALA A 602 6.54 3.86 -2.93
CA ALA A 602 5.87 5.08 -2.49
C ALA A 602 5.77 6.12 -3.61
N LEU A 603 6.80 6.26 -4.46
CA LEU A 603 6.77 7.13 -5.64
C LEU A 603 5.70 6.71 -6.66
N ASN A 604 5.34 5.44 -6.74
CA ASN A 604 4.27 4.97 -7.61
C ASN A 604 2.88 5.46 -7.15
N ILE A 605 2.58 5.43 -5.85
CA ILE A 605 1.28 5.92 -5.34
C ILE A 605 1.21 7.46 -5.22
N THR A 606 2.34 8.15 -5.39
CA THR A 606 2.43 9.62 -5.44
C THR A 606 2.77 10.13 -6.85
N ALA A 607 2.62 9.27 -7.86
CA ALA A 607 3.03 9.54 -9.25
C ALA A 607 2.44 10.84 -9.83
N GLU A 608 1.23 11.21 -9.42
CA GLU A 608 0.50 12.37 -9.93
C GLU A 608 1.33 13.65 -9.87
N GLN A 609 2.07 13.92 -8.79
CA GLN A 609 2.81 15.17 -8.65
C GLN A 609 3.96 15.31 -9.66
N VAL A 610 4.68 14.21 -9.95
CA VAL A 610 5.77 14.21 -10.95
C VAL A 610 5.18 14.29 -12.36
N ILE A 611 4.13 13.54 -12.63
CA ILE A 611 3.43 13.52 -13.90
C ILE A 611 2.87 14.91 -14.24
N GLU A 612 2.12 15.53 -13.32
CA GLU A 612 1.52 16.86 -13.50
C GLU A 612 2.58 17.94 -13.71
N HIS A 613 3.68 17.85 -12.94
CA HIS A 613 4.77 18.81 -13.12
C HIS A 613 5.45 18.65 -14.48
N SER A 614 5.74 17.40 -14.88
CA SER A 614 6.43 17.13 -16.14
C SER A 614 5.56 17.40 -17.37
N ALA A 615 4.27 17.03 -17.33
CA ALA A 615 3.36 17.16 -18.45
C ALA A 615 2.82 18.59 -18.63
N TYR A 616 2.52 19.27 -17.54
CA TYR A 616 1.77 20.52 -17.57
C TYR A 616 2.50 21.71 -16.90
N GLY A 617 3.69 21.48 -16.31
CA GLY A 617 4.38 22.49 -15.50
C GLY A 617 3.64 22.85 -14.21
N SER A 618 2.66 22.05 -13.80
CA SER A 618 1.85 22.29 -12.62
C SER A 618 2.57 21.85 -11.36
N PHE A 619 2.42 22.61 -10.28
CA PHE A 619 3.01 22.31 -8.99
C PHE A 619 1.92 21.87 -8.00
N VAL A 620 1.72 20.56 -7.90
CA VAL A 620 0.75 19.97 -6.97
C VAL A 620 1.28 20.10 -5.55
N THR A 621 0.44 20.56 -4.64
CA THR A 621 0.79 20.77 -3.23
C THR A 621 -0.38 20.39 -2.34
N ARG A 622 -0.12 20.30 -1.02
CA ARG A 622 -1.15 20.05 -0.02
C ARG A 622 -2.23 21.14 -0.02
N THR A 623 -3.47 20.71 0.11
CA THR A 623 -4.67 21.57 0.09
C THR A 623 -5.57 21.39 1.31
N GLY A 624 -5.01 20.89 2.41
CA GLY A 624 -5.80 20.50 3.60
C GLY A 624 -6.71 19.33 3.26
N ASN A 625 -8.02 19.51 3.47
CA ASN A 625 -9.02 18.48 3.19
C ASN A 625 -9.75 18.67 1.84
N ARG A 626 -9.36 19.66 1.06
CA ARG A 626 -9.85 19.84 -0.31
C ARG A 626 -9.10 18.90 -1.25
N GLY A 627 -9.76 18.48 -2.29
CA GLY A 627 -9.17 17.54 -3.26
C GLY A 627 -9.57 17.85 -4.69
N PRO A 628 -8.90 17.25 -5.68
CA PRO A 628 -9.19 17.49 -7.08
C PRO A 628 -10.48 16.85 -7.58
N MET A 629 -11.01 15.84 -6.85
CA MET A 629 -12.12 15.00 -7.30
C MET A 629 -13.49 15.57 -6.99
N ALA A 630 -13.62 16.45 -5.99
CA ALA A 630 -14.91 16.93 -5.50
C ALA A 630 -14.87 18.40 -5.09
N ALA A 631 -16.02 19.09 -5.22
CA ALA A 631 -16.24 20.41 -4.67
C ALA A 631 -17.75 20.61 -4.34
N PRO A 632 -18.10 20.90 -3.06
CA PRO A 632 -17.19 20.97 -1.93
C PRO A 632 -16.61 19.60 -1.54
N GLN A 633 -15.41 19.64 -0.97
CA GLN A 633 -14.78 18.52 -0.26
C GLN A 633 -14.08 19.11 0.94
N ASN A 634 -14.51 18.78 2.17
CA ASN A 634 -13.85 19.21 3.40
C ASN A 634 -14.35 18.43 4.60
N LEU A 635 -13.71 18.66 5.76
CA LEU A 635 -14.19 18.25 7.07
C LEU A 635 -14.97 19.41 7.72
N TYR A 636 -16.11 19.05 8.33
CA TYR A 636 -16.95 20.00 9.04
C TYR A 636 -17.20 19.47 10.45
N GLN A 637 -17.03 20.37 11.45
CA GLN A 637 -17.28 20.04 12.85
C GLN A 637 -18.78 19.86 13.07
N ALA A 638 -19.18 18.73 13.62
CA ALA A 638 -20.54 18.44 14.01
C ALA A 638 -20.82 18.83 15.47
N ALA A 639 -22.07 18.77 15.90
CA ALA A 639 -22.44 18.91 17.31
C ALA A 639 -21.99 17.68 18.12
N GLY A 640 -21.86 17.88 19.44
CA GLY A 640 -21.50 16.82 20.38
C GLY A 640 -20.02 16.85 20.78
N VAL A 641 -19.64 15.84 21.55
CA VAL A 641 -18.26 15.67 22.04
C VAL A 641 -17.78 14.26 21.72
N ASP A 642 -16.46 14.10 21.60
CA ASP A 642 -15.83 12.79 21.46
C ASP A 642 -15.89 11.98 22.76
N GLU A 643 -15.35 10.75 22.75
CA GLU A 643 -15.37 9.86 23.92
C GLU A 643 -14.52 10.37 25.11
N TRP A 644 -13.74 11.44 24.92
CA TRP A 644 -12.98 12.13 25.99
C TRP A 644 -13.60 13.46 26.41
N GLY A 645 -14.81 13.78 25.91
CA GLY A 645 -15.54 15.01 26.26
C GLY A 645 -15.01 16.25 25.54
N ARG A 646 -14.28 16.11 24.40
CA ARG A 646 -13.76 17.21 23.61
C ARG A 646 -14.68 17.52 22.43
N ASP A 647 -14.74 18.79 22.06
CA ASP A 647 -15.42 19.28 20.85
C ASP A 647 -14.56 18.94 19.58
N ASP A 648 -14.37 17.62 19.33
CA ASP A 648 -13.53 17.10 18.25
C ASP A 648 -14.27 16.03 17.42
N VAL A 649 -15.56 16.33 17.10
CA VAL A 649 -16.42 15.46 16.28
C VAL A 649 -16.52 16.06 14.88
N TRP A 650 -16.11 15.30 13.86
CA TRP A 650 -16.03 15.77 12.48
C TRP A 650 -16.81 14.86 11.52
N VAL A 651 -17.32 15.49 10.45
CA VAL A 651 -17.88 14.78 9.29
C VAL A 651 -17.16 15.19 8.02
N ALA A 652 -16.87 14.22 7.18
CA ALA A 652 -16.31 14.41 5.85
C ALA A 652 -17.46 14.49 4.84
N ILE A 653 -17.52 15.52 4.03
CA ILE A 653 -18.52 15.67 2.95
C ILE A 653 -17.75 15.91 1.64
N ALA A 654 -18.09 15.17 0.58
CA ALA A 654 -17.52 15.34 -0.73
C ALA A 654 -18.62 15.27 -1.81
N VAL A 655 -18.61 16.23 -2.73
CA VAL A 655 -19.57 16.32 -3.84
C VAL A 655 -18.80 16.24 -5.17
N ALA A 656 -18.79 15.05 -5.75
CA ALA A 656 -18.02 14.75 -6.96
C ALA A 656 -18.84 14.96 -8.25
N THR A 657 -20.19 14.94 -8.17
CA THR A 657 -21.04 15.11 -9.35
C THR A 657 -22.09 16.20 -9.15
N ASP A 658 -22.71 16.63 -10.23
CA ASP A 658 -23.78 17.64 -10.17
C ASP A 658 -25.06 17.07 -9.56
N GLU A 659 -25.36 15.79 -9.72
CA GLU A 659 -26.46 15.07 -9.07
C GLU A 659 -26.27 15.06 -7.55
N GLN A 660 -25.06 14.82 -7.08
CA GLN A 660 -24.74 14.87 -5.64
C GLN A 660 -24.89 16.31 -5.08
N TRP A 661 -24.56 17.33 -5.88
CA TRP A 661 -24.82 18.71 -5.50
C TRP A 661 -26.32 19.00 -5.33
N PHE A 662 -27.14 18.53 -6.29
CA PHE A 662 -28.60 18.68 -6.16
C PHE A 662 -29.14 17.87 -4.98
N GLY A 663 -28.56 16.71 -4.67
CA GLY A 663 -28.86 15.94 -3.44
C GLY A 663 -28.54 16.75 -2.20
N LEU A 664 -27.35 17.31 -2.11
CA LEU A 664 -26.94 18.15 -0.99
C LEU A 664 -27.87 19.35 -0.80
N ARG A 665 -28.23 20.06 -1.84
CA ARG A 665 -29.19 21.17 -1.79
C ARG A 665 -30.51 20.74 -1.14
N ARG A 666 -31.10 19.61 -1.55
CA ARG A 666 -32.33 19.06 -0.96
C ARG A 666 -32.16 18.75 0.52
N ALA A 667 -31.06 18.11 0.89
CA ALA A 667 -30.75 17.77 2.29
C ALA A 667 -30.59 19.01 3.18
N LEU A 668 -30.10 20.12 2.59
CA LEU A 668 -29.98 21.44 3.27
C LEU A 668 -31.31 22.19 3.37
N GLY A 669 -32.37 21.74 2.69
CA GLY A 669 -33.65 22.45 2.61
C GLY A 669 -33.69 23.58 1.58
N GLU A 670 -32.91 23.47 0.53
CA GLU A 670 -32.81 24.38 -0.63
C GLU A 670 -32.59 25.85 -0.24
N PRO A 671 -31.60 26.19 0.60
CA PRO A 671 -31.35 27.55 1.02
C PRO A 671 -30.98 28.42 -0.20
N ALA A 672 -31.36 29.68 -0.20
CA ALA A 672 -31.22 30.62 -1.33
C ALA A 672 -29.77 30.66 -1.89
N TRP A 673 -28.77 30.63 -1.01
CA TRP A 673 -27.35 30.64 -1.43
C TRP A 673 -26.96 29.39 -2.25
N ALA A 674 -27.54 28.22 -1.93
CA ALA A 674 -27.21 26.99 -2.63
C ALA A 674 -27.93 26.87 -3.99
N MET A 675 -28.95 27.72 -4.21
CA MET A 675 -29.75 27.79 -5.45
C MET A 675 -29.11 28.70 -6.50
N GLU A 676 -28.01 29.38 -6.17
CA GLU A 676 -27.28 30.23 -7.11
C GLU A 676 -26.79 29.43 -8.32
N PRO A 677 -27.12 29.86 -9.57
CA PRO A 677 -26.81 29.07 -10.77
C PRO A 677 -25.34 28.73 -10.95
N GLN A 678 -24.44 29.56 -10.45
CA GLN A 678 -22.99 29.33 -10.53
C GLN A 678 -22.56 28.02 -9.85
N TYR A 679 -23.26 27.54 -8.82
CA TYR A 679 -22.92 26.31 -8.09
C TYR A 679 -23.46 25.03 -8.76
N ASN A 680 -24.25 25.13 -9.83
CA ASN A 680 -24.76 23.95 -10.51
C ASN A 680 -23.66 23.11 -11.19
N ALA A 681 -22.52 23.74 -11.52
CA ALA A 681 -21.36 23.06 -12.10
C ALA A 681 -20.17 23.03 -11.13
N MET A 682 -19.31 22.01 -11.25
CA MET A 682 -18.13 21.79 -10.42
C MET A 682 -17.20 23.01 -10.35
N ASP A 683 -16.93 23.66 -11.50
CA ASP A 683 -16.04 24.84 -11.53
C ASP A 683 -16.57 26.03 -10.74
N GLY A 684 -17.88 26.22 -10.74
CA GLY A 684 -18.49 27.27 -9.92
C GLY A 684 -18.39 26.96 -8.42
N ARG A 685 -18.59 25.68 -8.06
CA ARG A 685 -18.41 25.23 -6.67
C ARG A 685 -16.96 25.37 -6.20
N ARG A 686 -15.96 25.05 -7.04
CA ARG A 686 -14.54 25.25 -6.74
C ARG A 686 -14.23 26.72 -6.48
N LYS A 687 -14.71 27.63 -7.32
CA LYS A 687 -14.52 29.07 -7.14
C LYS A 687 -15.20 29.62 -5.88
N GLY A 688 -16.34 29.06 -5.52
CA GLY A 688 -17.12 29.42 -4.33
C GLY A 688 -16.85 28.58 -3.09
N HIS A 689 -15.80 27.76 -3.07
CA HIS A 689 -15.56 26.74 -2.05
C HIS A 689 -15.54 27.32 -0.63
N ASP A 690 -14.85 28.44 -0.38
CA ASP A 690 -14.80 29.08 0.93
C ASP A 690 -16.19 29.51 1.44
N THR A 691 -17.02 30.05 0.53
CA THR A 691 -18.41 30.43 0.86
C THR A 691 -19.26 29.21 1.19
N ILE A 692 -19.14 28.15 0.39
CA ILE A 692 -19.86 26.89 0.59
C ILE A 692 -19.41 26.26 1.91
N ASP A 693 -18.12 26.18 2.18
CA ASP A 693 -17.55 25.63 3.41
C ASP A 693 -18.08 26.36 4.66
N ALA A 694 -18.11 27.68 4.66
CA ALA A 694 -18.64 28.46 5.79
C ALA A 694 -20.13 28.15 6.06
N ARG A 695 -20.93 27.95 5.00
CA ARG A 695 -22.35 27.60 5.11
C ARG A 695 -22.55 26.17 5.60
N LEU A 696 -21.76 25.22 5.08
CA LEU A 696 -21.82 23.83 5.51
C LEU A 696 -21.35 23.68 6.95
N GLN A 697 -20.28 24.38 7.34
CA GLN A 697 -19.81 24.38 8.73
C GLN A 697 -20.91 24.85 9.70
N ALA A 698 -21.63 25.92 9.36
CA ALA A 698 -22.73 26.40 10.19
C ALA A 698 -23.89 25.40 10.26
N TRP A 699 -24.18 24.70 9.16
CA TRP A 699 -25.23 23.69 9.11
C TRP A 699 -24.86 22.42 9.92
N CYS A 700 -23.58 21.96 9.82
CA CYS A 700 -23.09 20.79 10.53
C CYS A 700 -22.99 21.02 12.04
N ARG A 701 -22.53 22.20 12.50
CA ARG A 701 -22.43 22.52 13.94
C ARG A 701 -23.77 22.46 14.71
N ALA A 702 -24.86 22.55 13.99
CA ALA A 702 -26.19 22.48 14.58
C ALA A 702 -26.76 21.04 14.65
N ARG A 703 -25.98 20.02 14.27
CA ARG A 703 -26.45 18.62 14.11
C ARG A 703 -25.43 17.61 14.60
N GLU A 704 -25.92 16.52 15.14
CA GLU A 704 -25.11 15.33 15.46
C GLU A 704 -24.57 14.66 14.18
N ALA A 705 -23.39 14.08 14.25
CA ALA A 705 -22.72 13.47 13.10
C ALA A 705 -23.57 12.38 12.42
N ASP A 706 -24.23 11.54 13.19
CA ASP A 706 -25.06 10.45 12.66
C ASP A 706 -26.32 10.95 11.95
N ASP A 707 -26.95 12.07 12.43
CA ASP A 707 -28.06 12.74 11.72
C ASP A 707 -27.59 13.32 10.37
N ILE A 708 -26.39 13.92 10.35
CA ILE A 708 -25.79 14.43 9.11
C ILE A 708 -25.56 13.28 8.11
N VAL A 709 -24.95 12.18 8.56
CA VAL A 709 -24.67 11.01 7.72
C VAL A 709 -25.96 10.43 7.14
N GLY A 710 -26.98 10.20 7.96
CA GLY A 710 -28.26 9.66 7.51
C GLY A 710 -28.90 10.53 6.44
N ARG A 711 -29.03 11.84 6.68
CA ARG A 711 -29.63 12.79 5.74
C ARG A 711 -28.90 12.88 4.40
N LEU A 712 -27.57 12.89 4.44
CA LEU A 712 -26.78 13.06 3.23
C LEU A 712 -26.74 11.76 2.42
N TRP A 713 -26.61 10.60 3.04
CA TRP A 713 -26.70 9.31 2.35
C TRP A 713 -28.07 9.10 1.68
N ASP A 714 -29.18 9.47 2.38
CA ASP A 714 -30.53 9.40 1.80
C ASP A 714 -30.69 10.34 0.60
N ALA A 715 -29.91 11.41 0.56
CA ALA A 715 -29.88 12.36 -0.56
C ALA A 715 -28.89 11.97 -1.68
N GLY A 716 -28.17 10.85 -1.56
CA GLY A 716 -27.17 10.38 -2.51
C GLY A 716 -25.84 11.14 -2.45
N VAL A 717 -25.49 11.74 -1.32
CA VAL A 717 -24.26 12.54 -1.13
C VAL A 717 -23.22 11.73 -0.37
N PRO A 718 -21.99 11.58 -0.87
CA PRO A 718 -20.87 10.99 -0.13
C PRO A 718 -20.58 11.75 1.16
N VAL A 719 -20.67 11.03 2.26
CA VAL A 719 -20.43 11.56 3.60
C VAL A 719 -19.86 10.47 4.50
N ALA A 720 -19.09 10.88 5.50
CA ALA A 720 -18.58 9.98 6.52
C ALA A 720 -18.52 10.70 7.87
N ARG A 721 -18.78 9.97 8.93
CA ARG A 721 -18.28 10.35 10.24
C ARG A 721 -16.76 10.11 10.25
N VAL A 722 -16.00 11.05 10.80
CA VAL A 722 -14.57 10.81 11.02
C VAL A 722 -14.41 9.86 12.19
N MET A 723 -14.07 8.61 11.89
CA MET A 723 -13.98 7.53 12.88
C MET A 723 -12.69 7.60 13.68
N LEU A 724 -12.81 7.24 14.97
CA LEU A 724 -11.66 6.87 15.76
C LEU A 724 -11.21 5.46 15.34
N PRO A 725 -9.91 5.21 15.09
CA PRO A 725 -9.45 3.96 14.48
C PRO A 725 -9.77 2.71 15.33
N HIS A 726 -9.75 2.82 16.64
CA HIS A 726 -10.11 1.73 17.55
C HIS A 726 -11.64 1.47 17.64
N ARG A 727 -12.46 2.31 16.97
CA ARG A 727 -13.92 2.16 16.88
C ARG A 727 -14.40 1.59 15.55
N GLN A 728 -13.48 1.18 14.68
CA GLN A 728 -13.84 0.55 13.40
C GLN A 728 -14.73 -0.69 13.56
N VAL A 729 -14.56 -1.42 14.63
CA VAL A 729 -15.41 -2.59 14.96
C VAL A 729 -16.89 -2.25 15.15
N ASP A 730 -17.24 -0.98 15.37
CA ASP A 730 -18.63 -0.53 15.51
C ASP A 730 -19.28 -0.26 14.14
N LEU A 731 -18.54 -0.34 13.03
CA LEU A 731 -19.05 -0.12 11.69
C LEU A 731 -19.80 -1.36 11.19
N THR A 732 -21.11 -1.21 10.98
CA THR A 732 -22.00 -2.30 10.56
C THR A 732 -21.56 -2.97 9.24
N GLN A 733 -20.88 -2.25 8.35
CA GLN A 733 -20.34 -2.80 7.11
C GLN A 733 -19.16 -3.73 7.39
N LEU A 734 -18.22 -3.33 8.24
CA LEU A 734 -17.05 -4.14 8.58
C LEU A 734 -17.46 -5.38 9.39
N ASP A 735 -18.45 -5.24 10.29
CA ASP A 735 -19.03 -6.36 11.03
C ASP A 735 -19.72 -7.35 10.08
N PHE A 736 -20.60 -6.88 9.19
CA PHE A 736 -21.26 -7.72 8.18
C PHE A 736 -20.25 -8.48 7.30
N ARG A 737 -19.16 -7.82 6.94
CA ARG A 737 -18.12 -8.42 6.12
C ARG A 737 -17.16 -9.32 6.91
N GLY A 738 -17.28 -9.40 8.25
CA GLY A 738 -16.36 -10.17 9.09
C GLY A 738 -14.92 -9.70 8.95
N PHE A 739 -14.73 -8.36 8.86
CA PHE A 739 -13.38 -7.79 8.68
C PHE A 739 -12.48 -7.94 9.91
N PHE A 740 -13.08 -8.13 11.09
CA PHE A 740 -12.35 -8.43 12.32
C PHE A 740 -12.69 -9.84 12.80
N GLU A 741 -11.66 -10.62 13.08
CA GLU A 741 -11.78 -11.98 13.64
C GLU A 741 -11.14 -12.02 15.03
N GLU A 742 -11.72 -12.81 15.94
CA GLU A 742 -11.18 -13.04 17.28
C GLU A 742 -10.01 -14.03 17.22
N VAL A 743 -8.93 -13.70 17.89
CA VAL A 743 -7.72 -14.51 18.01
C VAL A 743 -7.37 -14.65 19.48
N ASP A 744 -7.28 -15.89 19.95
CA ASP A 744 -6.85 -16.21 21.30
C ASP A 744 -5.33 -16.27 21.39
N HIS A 745 -4.74 -15.46 22.25
CA HIS A 745 -3.28 -15.43 22.49
C HIS A 745 -2.97 -15.88 23.93
N PRO A 746 -1.98 -16.77 24.13
CA PRO A 746 -1.75 -17.41 25.42
C PRO A 746 -1.35 -16.45 26.57
N VAL A 747 -0.84 -15.25 26.24
CA VAL A 747 -0.42 -14.25 27.23
C VAL A 747 -1.43 -13.11 27.35
N THR A 748 -1.96 -12.59 26.21
CA THR A 748 -2.81 -11.39 26.22
C THR A 748 -4.33 -11.71 26.18
N GLY A 749 -4.70 -12.99 26.06
CA GLY A 749 -6.11 -13.40 25.89
C GLY A 749 -6.65 -13.09 24.51
N THR A 750 -7.99 -13.02 24.39
CA THR A 750 -8.68 -12.81 23.11
C THR A 750 -8.62 -11.35 22.68
N SER A 751 -8.22 -11.12 21.42
CA SER A 751 -8.28 -9.80 20.79
C SER A 751 -8.71 -9.95 19.33
N ARG A 752 -9.25 -8.87 18.74
CA ARG A 752 -9.65 -8.85 17.33
C ARG A 752 -8.50 -8.39 16.45
N CYS A 753 -8.26 -9.13 15.39
CA CYS A 753 -7.32 -8.81 14.33
C CYS A 753 -8.06 -8.59 13.01
N SER A 754 -7.59 -7.63 12.19
CA SER A 754 -8.18 -7.38 10.88
C SER A 754 -7.80 -8.47 9.89
N THR A 755 -8.77 -8.87 9.06
CA THR A 755 -8.54 -9.75 7.91
C THR A 755 -7.97 -8.95 6.72
N LEU A 756 -7.86 -9.60 5.56
CA LEU A 756 -7.46 -8.93 4.32
C LEU A 756 -8.64 -8.18 3.68
N PRO A 757 -8.40 -7.06 2.98
CA PRO A 757 -9.44 -6.28 2.32
C PRO A 757 -9.94 -6.91 1.01
N MET A 758 -9.69 -8.19 0.82
CA MET A 758 -10.08 -8.97 -0.35
C MET A 758 -10.66 -10.32 0.11
N ARG A 759 -11.89 -10.59 -0.30
CA ARG A 759 -12.61 -11.82 -0.02
C ARG A 759 -12.57 -12.72 -1.24
N PHE A 760 -12.21 -13.98 -1.02
CA PHE A 760 -12.16 -14.99 -2.06
C PHE A 760 -13.41 -15.88 -1.95
N SER A 761 -14.21 -15.97 -3.02
CA SER A 761 -15.49 -16.73 -3.00
C SER A 761 -15.33 -18.21 -2.70
N ARG A 762 -14.11 -18.74 -2.79
CA ARG A 762 -13.80 -20.15 -2.56
C ARG A 762 -12.85 -20.40 -1.39
N SER A 763 -12.59 -19.39 -0.55
CA SER A 763 -11.83 -19.57 0.68
C SER A 763 -12.79 -19.89 1.82
N PRO A 764 -12.74 -21.10 2.37
CA PRO A 764 -13.59 -21.47 3.49
C PRO A 764 -13.02 -20.95 4.82
N GLY A 765 -13.89 -20.55 5.72
CA GLY A 765 -13.61 -20.31 7.13
C GLY A 765 -12.82 -19.03 7.44
N PRO A 766 -12.40 -18.90 8.69
CA PRO A 766 -11.66 -17.73 9.15
C PRO A 766 -10.25 -17.69 8.52
N MET A 767 -9.74 -16.47 8.35
CA MET A 767 -8.36 -16.25 7.88
C MET A 767 -7.35 -16.48 9.01
N HIS A 768 -7.71 -16.09 10.25
CA HIS A 768 -6.83 -16.29 11.41
C HIS A 768 -7.09 -17.67 12.04
N VAL A 769 -6.09 -18.54 11.97
CA VAL A 769 -6.17 -19.92 12.52
C VAL A 769 -5.15 -20.17 13.64
N ARG A 770 -4.26 -19.20 13.89
CA ARG A 770 -3.23 -19.26 14.94
C ARG A 770 -2.90 -17.85 15.41
N HIS A 771 -2.58 -17.67 16.70
CA HIS A 771 -2.06 -16.41 17.24
C HIS A 771 -0.69 -16.05 16.66
N ALA A 772 -0.24 -14.83 16.89
CA ALA A 772 1.15 -14.43 16.64
C ALA A 772 2.10 -15.23 17.54
N PRO A 773 3.22 -15.75 17.03
CA PRO A 773 4.05 -16.66 17.82
C PRO A 773 4.70 -15.97 19.01
N LEU A 774 4.82 -16.72 20.13
CA LEU A 774 5.72 -16.31 21.22
C LEU A 774 7.18 -16.38 20.73
N LEU A 775 8.05 -15.66 21.38
CA LEU A 775 9.48 -15.65 21.07
C LEU A 775 10.07 -17.07 21.15
N GLY A 776 10.52 -17.61 20.04
CA GLY A 776 11.07 -18.94 19.94
C GLY A 776 10.09 -20.10 20.23
N GLU A 777 8.80 -19.87 20.14
CA GLU A 777 7.74 -20.85 20.41
C GLU A 777 7.97 -22.17 19.68
N HIS A 778 8.43 -22.11 18.43
CA HIS A 778 8.58 -23.28 17.57
C HIS A 778 10.02 -23.74 17.36
N ASN A 779 10.98 -23.26 18.20
CA ASN A 779 12.40 -23.60 18.07
C ASN A 779 12.63 -25.10 17.99
N VAL A 780 12.10 -25.89 18.95
CA VAL A 780 12.31 -27.33 18.99
C VAL A 780 11.70 -28.02 17.77
N GLU A 781 10.48 -27.67 17.42
CA GLU A 781 9.78 -28.23 16.26
C GLU A 781 10.59 -27.98 14.98
N LEU A 782 10.95 -26.71 14.71
CA LEU A 782 11.59 -26.31 13.46
C LEU A 782 13.04 -26.81 13.35
N LEU A 783 13.80 -26.83 14.45
CA LEU A 783 15.17 -27.37 14.45
C LEU A 783 15.19 -28.89 14.33
N SER A 784 14.21 -29.58 14.92
CA SER A 784 14.04 -31.03 14.73
C SER A 784 13.66 -31.38 13.26
N GLU A 785 12.87 -30.52 12.59
CA GLU A 785 12.61 -30.66 11.13
C GLU A 785 13.91 -30.58 10.30
N LEU A 786 14.94 -29.83 10.77
CA LEU A 786 16.27 -29.77 10.16
C LEU A 786 17.15 -30.96 10.52
N GLY A 787 16.67 -31.89 11.40
CA GLY A 787 17.38 -33.08 11.82
C GLY A 787 18.33 -32.88 13.00
N LEU A 788 18.22 -31.77 13.76
CA LEU A 788 18.95 -31.60 15.02
C LEU A 788 18.32 -32.49 16.10
N ASP A 789 19.17 -33.10 16.89
CA ASP A 789 18.68 -33.87 18.04
C ASP A 789 18.47 -32.94 19.28
N PRO A 790 17.78 -33.41 20.34
CA PRO A 790 17.52 -32.60 21.53
C PRO A 790 18.79 -32.09 22.23
N GLU A 791 19.90 -32.84 22.23
CA GLU A 791 21.15 -32.43 22.88
C GLU A 791 21.80 -31.27 22.11
N GLU A 792 21.74 -31.31 20.77
CA GLU A 792 22.20 -30.19 19.92
C GLU A 792 21.36 -28.94 20.13
N ILE A 793 20.02 -29.07 20.23
CA ILE A 793 19.11 -27.95 20.48
C ILE A 793 19.37 -27.32 21.86
N ASP A 794 19.50 -28.16 22.90
CA ASP A 794 19.82 -27.68 24.26
C ASP A 794 21.17 -26.97 24.30
N ALA A 795 22.17 -27.44 23.56
CA ALA A 795 23.46 -26.78 23.47
C ALA A 795 23.38 -25.39 22.79
N LEU A 796 22.57 -25.25 21.73
CA LEU A 796 22.33 -23.96 21.08
C LEU A 796 21.61 -22.97 22.01
N GLU A 797 20.68 -23.44 22.85
CA GLU A 797 20.00 -22.59 23.83
C GLU A 797 20.95 -22.18 24.97
N ALA A 798 21.78 -23.11 25.46
CA ALA A 798 22.79 -22.83 26.49
C ALA A 798 23.84 -21.81 26.01
N ASP A 799 24.20 -21.84 24.74
CA ASP A 799 25.14 -20.91 24.10
C ASP A 799 24.50 -19.56 23.69
N GLY A 800 23.18 -19.41 23.83
CA GLY A 800 22.43 -18.19 23.48
C GLY A 800 22.21 -17.99 21.98
N ILE A 801 22.46 -19.00 21.13
CA ILE A 801 22.18 -18.94 19.69
C ILE A 801 20.67 -18.94 19.42
N ILE A 802 19.92 -19.65 20.25
CA ILE A 802 18.45 -19.63 20.30
C ILE A 802 17.99 -19.25 21.70
N GLY A 803 16.73 -18.83 21.83
CA GLY A 803 16.15 -18.50 23.15
C GLY A 803 14.63 -18.31 23.08
N ARG A 804 13.99 -18.29 24.26
CA ARG A 804 12.55 -18.06 24.43
C ARG A 804 12.23 -16.88 25.33
N SER A 805 13.25 -16.12 25.70
CA SER A 805 13.14 -14.90 26.50
C SER A 805 14.20 -13.91 26.03
N LEU A 806 13.94 -12.63 26.28
CA LEU A 806 14.91 -11.59 25.95
C LEU A 806 16.19 -11.76 26.77
N VAL A 807 17.31 -11.71 26.11
CA VAL A 807 18.62 -11.62 26.75
C VAL A 807 19.01 -10.15 26.81
N HIS A 808 18.96 -9.55 28.00
CA HIS A 808 19.52 -8.22 28.18
C HIS A 808 21.06 -8.32 28.07
N GLU A 809 21.65 -7.58 27.11
CA GLU A 809 23.12 -7.37 27.17
C GLU A 809 23.46 -6.74 28.53
N ARG A 810 24.30 -7.41 29.30
CA ARG A 810 24.76 -6.97 30.62
C ARG A 810 25.77 -5.84 30.50
#